data_7708e969a8e9a02bb4c0c1fdf9843d9b
#
_entry.id   7708e969a8e9a02bb4c0c1fdf9843d9b
#
_cell.length_a   1.000
_cell.length_b   1.000
_cell.length_c   1.000
_cell.angle_alpha   90.00
_cell.angle_beta   90.00
_cell.angle_gamma   90.00
#
_symmetry.space_group_name_H-M   'P 1'
#
loop_
_entity.id
_entity.type
_entity.pdbx_description
1 polymer ?
#
loop_
_entity_poly.entity_id
_entity_poly.type
_entity_poly.pdbx_seq_one_letter_code
_entity_poly.pdbx_strand_id
1 'polypeptide(L)'
;RQRQMCIRDRINAYSYEKNKWLVGGILLITVICLFTSQKVGFNNDMMSLNYEPRHLQQSEEKLLQLFDNDEKTVLFVSVGKDMNQATETYAMTNQKLSALKEQGLIKEYASASQFLISPQEQQKRLKKWKDYWTDEKQQQVREQLETAAAEYRFRPGSFDSFYQWMNQPFGEYHYTAQGDDLSGKLLNEWQTSADSITMLISQIRISEPNKEAVYQNFNKDPNVVIFDRSYFANKWVSAINDDFYLILYISSFLIFFALWFSYGRIELTLMSFLPMLISWVIILGLMGILGIEFNIINIILSTFIFGIGDDFSIFIMDGLQNKYRTGQKVLNSHKTAIFFSAFTTVVGMGALVFAKHPALQSISLISILGMIAVVLVAYTIQPLIFRFFIAGPASKGLPPYTLIGLIRTVLLFLLFFIGCIVLRILIILLYPVPVRKSSKQRLVCRLIQITCKGILLLATAVKKEHINKANERFRHPAIIIANHQSFIDILVLLSLSSKILMVTNHWVWHSPFFGAIIRYVDFYYIGEGYEQYMERMRKKVKEGYSIAIFPEGTRTYNGKMKRFHKGAFYLAEALKLDILPILLYGNNKIIAKAQPFNIRKGIIYTEILPRIPLDDLSFGSTYQERTKRISAYMKEVYARICREQNTTDNPAFYEALIQNYIYKGPVVEWYIRIKVKMEKNYRLFNRLIPVQGQITDIGCGFGPLCYMLSLLSEDREILGIDYDEDKIALAQHGWLRNEHLQFKHGNALEYPLPESDVFILNDMLHYMSYEHQQTLLLKCAGRLRSQGMIIIRDGNSANASKHRLTRFTELLSTRIFNFNRTTGELYFTTETQLREIAVTCGMAVEIIPNDKYTSNTIYIFRKPN
;
A
#
# COMPACT_ATOMS: atom_id res chain seq x y z
N ARG A 1 27.42 33.67 -5.09
CA ARG A 1 26.20 33.32 -4.37
C ARG A 1 24.98 33.21 -5.31
N GLN A 2 24.69 34.21 -6.17
CA GLN A 2 23.55 34.15 -7.11
C GLN A 2 23.66 33.00 -8.13
N ARG A 3 24.82 32.71 -8.72
CA ARG A 3 25.01 31.57 -9.63
C ARG A 3 24.86 30.20 -8.93
N GLN A 4 25.30 30.08 -7.68
CA GLN A 4 25.12 28.86 -6.89
C GLN A 4 23.65 28.64 -6.50
N MET A 5 22.91 29.70 -6.17
CA MET A 5 21.45 29.62 -5.99
C MET A 5 20.73 29.13 -7.25
N CYS A 6 21.09 29.65 -8.43
CA CYS A 6 20.48 29.22 -9.70
C CYS A 6 20.72 27.73 -10.03
N ILE A 7 21.89 27.19 -9.76
CA ILE A 7 22.19 25.77 -10.00
C ILE A 7 21.41 24.89 -9.02
N ARG A 8 21.40 25.24 -7.75
CA ARG A 8 20.65 24.54 -6.70
C ARG A 8 19.15 24.49 -7.03
N ASP A 9 18.58 25.63 -7.40
CA ASP A 9 17.17 25.75 -7.68
C ASP A 9 16.79 24.97 -8.96
N ARG A 10 17.68 24.90 -9.95
CA ARG A 10 17.50 24.05 -11.13
C ARG A 10 17.53 22.56 -10.82
N ILE A 11 18.47 22.10 -9.97
CA ILE A 11 18.55 20.69 -9.56
C ILE A 11 17.28 20.28 -8.81
N ASN A 12 16.82 21.10 -7.87
CA ASN A 12 15.65 20.77 -7.05
C ASN A 12 14.32 20.97 -7.78
N ALA A 13 14.27 21.85 -8.77
CA ALA A 13 13.09 22.03 -9.63
C ALA A 13 13.00 20.97 -10.74
N TYR A 14 14.06 20.20 -10.98
CA TYR A 14 14.05 19.16 -12.01
C TYR A 14 13.06 18.05 -11.67
N SER A 15 12.28 17.65 -12.67
CA SER A 15 11.28 16.58 -12.55
C SER A 15 11.93 15.24 -12.88
N TYR A 16 12.63 14.65 -11.90
CA TYR A 16 13.36 13.38 -12.06
C TYR A 16 12.45 12.23 -12.53
N GLU A 17 11.21 12.22 -12.10
CA GLU A 17 10.18 11.24 -12.47
C GLU A 17 9.78 11.27 -13.96
N LYS A 18 10.15 12.33 -14.69
CA LYS A 18 9.91 12.42 -16.15
C LYS A 18 11.03 11.82 -16.98
N ASN A 19 12.21 11.64 -16.40
CA ASN A 19 13.35 11.06 -17.09
C ASN A 19 13.20 9.53 -17.16
N LYS A 20 12.79 9.05 -18.34
CA LYS A 20 12.51 7.62 -18.56
C LYS A 20 13.73 6.73 -18.38
N TRP A 21 14.93 7.24 -18.71
CA TRP A 21 16.18 6.50 -18.56
C TRP A 21 16.56 6.33 -17.10
N LEU A 22 16.44 7.40 -16.32
CA LEU A 22 16.68 7.36 -14.87
C LEU A 22 15.71 6.41 -14.16
N VAL A 23 14.42 6.56 -14.44
CA VAL A 23 13.39 5.68 -13.87
C VAL A 23 13.62 4.23 -14.29
N GLY A 24 13.87 3.98 -15.60
CA GLY A 24 14.16 2.63 -16.12
C GLY A 24 15.41 2.03 -15.48
N GLY A 25 16.47 2.83 -15.31
CA GLY A 25 17.71 2.41 -14.62
C GLY A 25 17.45 2.02 -13.16
N ILE A 26 16.70 2.83 -12.39
CA ILE A 26 16.38 2.51 -10.99
C ILE A 26 15.53 1.24 -10.91
N LEU A 27 14.53 1.07 -11.77
CA LEU A 27 13.71 -0.14 -11.79
C LEU A 27 14.55 -1.38 -12.15
N LEU A 28 15.46 -1.27 -13.12
CA LEU A 28 16.37 -2.37 -13.49
C LEU A 28 17.29 -2.72 -12.32
N ILE A 29 17.90 -1.72 -11.68
CA ILE A 29 18.73 -1.92 -10.48
C ILE A 29 17.91 -2.58 -9.38
N THR A 30 16.67 -2.15 -9.14
CA THR A 30 15.78 -2.76 -8.14
C THR A 30 15.55 -4.25 -8.43
N VAL A 31 15.30 -4.61 -9.70
CA VAL A 31 15.10 -6.00 -10.09
C VAL A 31 16.39 -6.83 -9.88
N ILE A 32 17.54 -6.31 -10.29
CA ILE A 32 18.84 -6.99 -10.05
C ILE A 32 19.07 -7.16 -8.55
N CYS A 33 18.84 -6.09 -7.78
CA CYS A 33 19.04 -6.08 -6.32
C CYS A 33 18.09 -7.04 -5.60
N LEU A 34 16.88 -7.29 -6.13
CA LEU A 34 15.95 -8.27 -5.56
C LEU A 34 16.54 -9.70 -5.58
N PHE A 35 17.28 -10.05 -6.62
CA PHE A 35 17.95 -11.36 -6.70
C PHE A 35 19.24 -11.41 -5.89
N THR A 36 20.02 -10.33 -5.89
CA THR A 36 21.29 -10.28 -5.18
C THR A 36 21.13 -10.06 -3.67
N SER A 37 20.03 -9.51 -3.21
CA SER A 37 19.71 -9.34 -1.78
C SER A 37 19.68 -10.66 -1.00
N GLN A 38 19.37 -11.77 -1.69
CA GLN A 38 19.36 -13.11 -1.07
C GLN A 38 20.78 -13.63 -0.74
N LYS A 39 21.83 -12.98 -1.26
CA LYS A 39 23.23 -13.34 -0.98
C LYS A 39 23.79 -12.68 0.27
N VAL A 40 23.06 -11.74 0.86
CA VAL A 40 23.53 -11.04 2.06
C VAL A 40 23.42 -11.98 3.25
N GLY A 41 24.55 -12.38 3.77
CA GLY A 41 24.68 -13.13 5.00
C GLY A 41 24.86 -12.26 6.23
N PHE A 42 24.94 -12.92 7.37
CA PHE A 42 25.30 -12.30 8.63
C PHE A 42 26.64 -12.86 9.10
N ASN A 43 27.63 -11.99 9.29
CA ASN A 43 28.93 -12.37 9.82
C ASN A 43 28.84 -12.52 11.34
N ASN A 44 28.87 -13.74 11.81
CA ASN A 44 28.83 -14.08 13.23
C ASN A 44 30.21 -13.99 13.90
N ASP A 45 31.28 -13.84 13.13
CA ASP A 45 32.63 -13.77 13.68
C ASP A 45 32.95 -12.36 14.21
N MET A 46 32.82 -12.21 15.53
CA MET A 46 33.19 -10.96 16.21
C MET A 46 34.68 -10.61 16.08
N MET A 47 35.53 -11.60 15.91
CA MET A 47 36.97 -11.36 15.81
C MET A 47 37.35 -10.72 14.46
N SER A 48 36.62 -11.05 13.38
CA SER A 48 36.80 -10.42 12.06
C SER A 48 36.50 -8.93 12.04
N LEU A 49 35.80 -8.42 13.04
CA LEU A 49 35.49 -7.00 13.19
C LEU A 49 36.65 -6.23 13.84
N ASN A 50 37.61 -6.90 14.46
CA ASN A 50 38.72 -6.26 15.12
C ASN A 50 39.77 -5.81 14.11
N TYR A 51 40.45 -4.71 14.43
CA TYR A 51 41.58 -4.26 13.62
C TYR A 51 42.84 -4.95 14.08
N GLU A 52 43.41 -5.82 13.26
CA GLU A 52 44.71 -6.43 13.48
C GLU A 52 45.72 -5.88 12.46
N PRO A 53 46.85 -5.32 12.96
CA PRO A 53 47.93 -4.92 12.08
C PRO A 53 48.46 -6.08 11.24
N ARG A 54 48.74 -5.87 9.98
CA ARG A 54 49.17 -6.92 9.03
C ARG A 54 50.34 -7.76 9.52
N HIS A 55 51.30 -7.16 10.26
CA HIS A 55 52.45 -7.88 10.80
C HIS A 55 52.08 -8.89 11.89
N LEU A 56 51.03 -8.59 12.70
CA LEU A 56 50.50 -9.55 13.69
C LEU A 56 49.75 -10.68 13.01
N GLN A 57 48.90 -10.37 12.04
CA GLN A 57 48.18 -11.36 11.24
C GLN A 57 49.15 -12.36 10.57
N GLN A 58 50.19 -11.84 9.92
CA GLN A 58 51.22 -12.70 9.31
C GLN A 58 51.99 -13.53 10.33
N SER A 59 52.22 -12.99 11.53
CA SER A 59 52.89 -13.74 12.61
C SER A 59 51.97 -14.83 13.17
N GLU A 60 50.70 -14.55 13.32
CA GLU A 60 49.68 -15.53 13.73
C GLU A 60 49.51 -16.65 12.68
N GLU A 61 49.39 -16.28 11.40
CA GLU A 61 49.30 -17.27 10.31
C GLU A 61 50.56 -18.20 10.29
N LYS A 62 51.75 -17.65 10.49
CA LYS A 62 52.98 -18.47 10.60
C LYS A 62 52.96 -19.35 11.82
N LEU A 63 52.44 -18.86 12.94
CA LEU A 63 52.35 -19.63 14.19
C LEU A 63 51.37 -20.79 14.00
N LEU A 64 50.19 -20.52 13.40
CA LEU A 64 49.19 -21.53 13.09
C LEU A 64 49.72 -22.61 12.14
N GLN A 65 50.52 -22.25 11.13
CA GLN A 65 51.14 -23.20 10.20
C GLN A 65 52.15 -24.13 10.90
N LEU A 66 52.83 -23.63 11.95
CA LEU A 66 53.81 -24.42 12.72
C LEU A 66 53.17 -25.46 13.64
N PHE A 67 51.95 -25.20 14.09
CA PHE A 67 51.27 -26.05 15.09
C PHE A 67 50.25 -27.02 14.52
N ASP A 68 50.05 -27.08 13.22
CA ASP A 68 49.03 -27.95 12.57
C ASP A 68 47.63 -27.85 13.26
N ASN A 69 47.24 -26.63 13.58
CA ASN A 69 46.15 -26.38 14.53
C ASN A 69 44.90 -25.83 13.90
N ASP A 70 44.13 -26.71 13.26
CA ASP A 70 42.68 -26.46 12.93
C ASP A 70 41.77 -26.60 14.18
N GLU A 71 42.35 -26.83 15.36
CA GLU A 71 41.59 -27.21 16.56
C GLU A 71 41.71 -26.14 17.63
N LYS A 72 40.55 -25.68 18.10
CA LYS A 72 40.42 -24.72 19.20
C LYS A 72 40.35 -25.43 20.53
N THR A 73 41.09 -24.92 21.53
CA THR A 73 40.98 -25.38 22.92
C THR A 73 39.77 -24.76 23.58
N VAL A 74 38.88 -25.58 24.11
CA VAL A 74 37.68 -25.20 24.83
C VAL A 74 37.80 -25.69 26.28
N LEU A 75 37.31 -24.88 27.23
CA LEU A 75 37.36 -25.22 28.65
C LEU A 75 35.98 -25.74 29.10
N PHE A 76 35.98 -26.92 29.70
CA PHE A 76 34.80 -27.47 30.41
C PHE A 76 35.04 -27.31 31.91
N VAL A 77 34.18 -26.56 32.55
CA VAL A 77 34.28 -26.24 33.97
C VAL A 77 33.22 -26.99 34.76
N SER A 78 33.64 -27.88 35.60
CA SER A 78 32.77 -28.59 36.55
C SER A 78 32.64 -27.77 37.82
N VAL A 79 31.43 -27.41 38.20
CA VAL A 79 31.12 -26.50 39.29
C VAL A 79 30.51 -27.24 40.46
N GLY A 80 30.91 -26.95 41.66
CA GLY A 80 30.34 -27.46 42.90
C GLY A 80 30.32 -26.42 44.03
N LYS A 81 29.42 -26.58 44.99
CA LYS A 81 29.36 -25.72 46.20
C LYS A 81 30.58 -25.90 47.11
N ASP A 82 31.15 -27.07 47.01
CA ASP A 82 32.39 -27.45 47.75
C ASP A 82 33.25 -28.33 46.83
N MET A 83 34.43 -28.65 47.28
CA MET A 83 35.40 -29.50 46.56
C MET A 83 34.89 -30.92 46.31
N ASN A 84 34.08 -31.48 47.20
CA ASN A 84 33.53 -32.84 47.05
C ASN A 84 32.54 -32.89 45.91
N GLN A 85 31.56 -31.96 45.87
CA GLN A 85 30.60 -31.85 44.80
C GLN A 85 31.28 -31.53 43.45
N ALA A 86 32.28 -30.60 43.44
CA ALA A 86 33.04 -30.29 42.25
C ALA A 86 33.75 -31.49 41.66
N THR A 87 34.41 -32.34 42.52
CA THR A 87 35.10 -33.55 42.09
C THR A 87 34.15 -34.63 41.58
N GLU A 88 32.97 -34.76 42.15
CA GLU A 88 31.92 -35.68 41.63
C GLU A 88 31.49 -35.23 40.24
N THR A 89 31.13 -33.95 40.07
CA THR A 89 30.76 -33.39 38.74
C THR A 89 31.89 -33.58 37.74
N TYR A 90 33.12 -33.34 38.19
CA TYR A 90 34.34 -33.46 37.36
C TYR A 90 34.58 -34.92 36.91
N ALA A 91 34.38 -35.91 37.77
CA ALA A 91 34.48 -37.30 37.42
C ALA A 91 33.44 -37.72 36.35
N MET A 92 32.18 -37.28 36.51
CA MET A 92 31.12 -37.51 35.53
C MET A 92 31.42 -36.83 34.21
N THR A 93 31.88 -35.57 34.23
CA THR A 93 32.30 -34.84 33.05
C THR A 93 33.40 -35.58 32.31
N ASN A 94 34.48 -35.98 33.00
CA ASN A 94 35.58 -36.67 32.37
C ASN A 94 35.23 -38.06 31.84
N GLN A 95 34.27 -38.79 32.47
CA GLN A 95 33.74 -40.03 31.92
C GLN A 95 33.02 -39.79 30.59
N LYS A 96 32.20 -38.75 30.49
CA LYS A 96 31.54 -38.35 29.22
C LYS A 96 32.57 -37.95 28.16
N LEU A 97 33.58 -37.14 28.54
CA LEU A 97 34.64 -36.73 27.64
C LEU A 97 35.46 -37.91 27.10
N SER A 98 35.74 -38.92 27.94
CA SER A 98 36.37 -40.14 27.50
C SER A 98 35.56 -40.90 26.46
N ALA A 99 34.24 -41.05 26.68
CA ALA A 99 33.33 -41.69 25.73
C ALA A 99 33.24 -40.94 24.41
N LEU A 100 33.22 -39.57 24.44
CA LEU A 100 33.22 -38.73 23.24
C LEU A 100 34.53 -38.83 22.48
N LYS A 101 35.66 -39.00 23.17
CA LYS A 101 36.97 -39.28 22.55
C LYS A 101 37.00 -40.61 21.82
N GLU A 102 36.45 -41.65 22.45
CA GLU A 102 36.32 -42.99 21.82
C GLU A 102 35.44 -42.94 20.57
N GLN A 103 34.41 -42.07 20.56
CA GLN A 103 33.57 -41.86 19.40
C GLN A 103 34.22 -40.98 18.31
N GLY A 104 35.44 -40.45 18.54
CA GLY A 104 36.14 -39.58 17.59
C GLY A 104 35.60 -38.17 17.47
N LEU A 105 34.67 -37.73 18.34
CA LEU A 105 34.12 -36.39 18.38
C LEU A 105 35.07 -35.38 19.05
N ILE A 106 35.92 -35.86 19.94
CA ILE A 106 36.99 -35.10 20.60
C ILE A 106 38.31 -35.73 20.26
N LYS A 107 39.30 -34.95 19.86
CA LYS A 107 40.64 -35.48 19.54
C LYS A 107 41.44 -35.76 20.80
N GLU A 108 41.56 -34.74 21.65
CA GLU A 108 42.28 -34.84 22.91
C GLU A 108 41.60 -34.01 24.00
N TYR A 109 41.73 -34.50 25.21
CA TYR A 109 41.42 -33.69 26.38
C TYR A 109 42.44 -33.86 27.46
N ALA A 110 42.72 -32.76 28.16
CA ALA A 110 43.57 -32.77 29.34
C ALA A 110 42.76 -32.46 30.59
N SER A 111 43.00 -33.23 31.64
CA SER A 111 42.28 -33.05 32.89
C SER A 111 43.10 -33.53 34.08
N ALA A 112 42.86 -32.96 35.21
CA ALA A 112 43.46 -33.43 36.49
C ALA A 112 42.68 -34.58 37.14
N SER A 113 41.81 -35.30 36.40
CA SER A 113 40.92 -36.35 36.96
C SER A 113 41.71 -37.56 37.53
N GLN A 114 42.96 -37.73 37.11
CA GLN A 114 43.80 -38.80 37.69
C GLN A 114 44.25 -38.48 39.11
N PHE A 115 44.38 -37.16 39.43
CA PHE A 115 44.78 -36.69 40.73
C PHE A 115 43.63 -36.27 41.65
N LEU A 116 42.51 -35.85 41.05
CA LEU A 116 41.30 -35.42 41.73
C LEU A 116 40.24 -36.57 41.68
N ILE A 117 40.31 -37.42 42.71
CA ILE A 117 39.46 -38.60 42.82
C ILE A 117 38.22 -38.22 43.61
N SER A 118 37.00 -38.53 43.07
CA SER A 118 35.76 -38.23 43.76
C SER A 118 35.62 -39.02 45.09
N PRO A 119 34.89 -38.50 46.09
CA PRO A 119 34.66 -39.23 47.33
C PRO A 119 34.08 -40.63 47.14
N GLN A 120 33.17 -40.81 46.18
CA GLN A 120 32.62 -42.13 45.87
C GLN A 120 33.66 -43.12 45.34
N GLU A 121 34.58 -42.68 44.47
CA GLU A 121 35.62 -43.54 43.94
C GLU A 121 36.72 -43.81 45.03
N GLN A 122 36.95 -42.83 45.90
CA GLN A 122 37.85 -43.06 47.05
C GLN A 122 37.28 -44.13 47.95
N GLN A 123 35.98 -44.04 48.33
CA GLN A 123 35.32 -45.10 49.13
C GLN A 123 35.35 -46.44 48.45
N LYS A 124 35.15 -46.50 47.14
CA LYS A 124 35.21 -47.74 46.38
C LYS A 124 36.63 -48.38 46.39
N ARG A 125 37.67 -47.56 46.27
CA ARG A 125 39.08 -48.02 46.38
C ARG A 125 39.42 -48.43 47.75
N LEU A 126 39.04 -47.68 48.78
CA LEU A 126 39.23 -48.02 50.18
C LEU A 126 38.53 -49.28 50.51
N LYS A 127 37.31 -49.49 49.99
CA LYS A 127 36.60 -50.79 50.19
C LYS A 127 37.36 -51.93 49.51
N LYS A 128 37.77 -51.76 48.25
CA LYS A 128 38.59 -52.81 47.58
C LYS A 128 39.91 -53.13 48.31
N TRP A 129 40.52 -52.09 48.86
CA TRP A 129 41.73 -52.26 49.65
C TRP A 129 41.47 -53.01 50.89
N LYS A 130 40.43 -52.68 51.64
CA LYS A 130 40.02 -53.45 52.87
C LYS A 130 39.59 -54.86 52.56
N ASP A 131 38.85 -55.05 51.45
CA ASP A 131 38.41 -56.36 51.04
C ASP A 131 39.55 -57.27 50.58
N TYR A 132 40.64 -56.66 50.04
CA TYR A 132 41.82 -57.40 49.60
C TYR A 132 42.79 -57.67 50.71
N TRP A 133 43.06 -56.77 51.66
CA TRP A 133 43.98 -56.85 52.75
C TRP A 133 43.25 -57.29 54.04
N THR A 134 42.67 -58.47 54.03
CA THR A 134 42.09 -59.06 55.24
C THR A 134 43.17 -59.48 56.24
N ASP A 135 42.88 -59.50 57.52
CA ASP A 135 43.84 -59.86 58.57
C ASP A 135 44.55 -61.19 58.27
N GLU A 136 43.78 -62.17 57.74
CA GLU A 136 44.32 -63.49 57.31
C GLU A 136 45.35 -63.31 56.16
N LYS A 137 45.04 -62.49 55.18
CA LYS A 137 45.94 -62.24 54.05
C LYS A 137 47.18 -61.48 54.44
N GLN A 138 47.04 -60.51 55.32
CA GLN A 138 48.15 -59.71 55.86
C GLN A 138 49.09 -60.69 56.65
N GLN A 139 48.53 -61.56 57.45
CA GLN A 139 49.35 -62.47 58.14
C GLN A 139 50.04 -63.56 57.22
N GLN A 140 49.32 -63.98 56.20
CA GLN A 140 49.91 -64.91 55.19
C GLN A 140 51.07 -64.24 54.44
N VAL A 141 50.90 -63.00 54.01
CA VAL A 141 51.95 -62.26 53.31
C VAL A 141 53.14 -62.04 54.25
N ARG A 142 52.88 -61.73 55.51
CA ARG A 142 53.94 -61.55 56.53
C ARG A 142 54.74 -62.83 56.71
N GLU A 143 54.08 -64.00 56.93
CA GLU A 143 54.72 -65.24 57.06
C GLU A 143 55.53 -65.65 55.81
N GLN A 144 54.98 -65.39 54.60
CA GLN A 144 55.65 -65.73 53.39
C GLN A 144 56.88 -64.81 53.13
N LEU A 145 56.76 -63.56 53.47
CA LEU A 145 57.87 -62.60 53.35
C LEU A 145 58.98 -62.82 54.35
N GLU A 146 58.59 -63.13 55.58
CA GLU A 146 59.57 -63.54 56.65
C GLU A 146 60.29 -64.83 56.31
N THR A 147 59.56 -65.87 55.79
CA THR A 147 60.15 -67.07 55.31
C THR A 147 61.12 -66.89 54.18
N ALA A 148 60.69 -66.09 53.13
CA ALA A 148 61.54 -65.79 52.02
C ALA A 148 62.75 -64.89 52.42
N ALA A 149 62.51 -63.91 53.33
CA ALA A 149 63.58 -63.05 53.87
C ALA A 149 64.66 -63.85 54.57
N ALA A 150 64.29 -64.91 55.37
CA ALA A 150 65.22 -65.75 56.01
C ALA A 150 66.00 -66.60 55.00
N GLU A 151 65.38 -67.09 53.94
CA GLU A 151 66.03 -67.91 52.88
C GLU A 151 67.05 -67.00 52.09
N TYR A 152 66.73 -65.80 51.79
CA TYR A 152 67.62 -64.87 51.09
C TYR A 152 68.47 -63.97 51.95
N ARG A 153 68.57 -64.27 53.24
CA ARG A 153 69.43 -63.61 54.22
C ARG A 153 69.22 -62.16 54.36
N PHE A 154 67.97 -61.62 54.25
CA PHE A 154 67.69 -60.24 54.60
C PHE A 154 67.91 -60.00 56.12
N ARG A 155 68.20 -58.73 56.44
CA ARG A 155 68.29 -58.34 57.85
C ARG A 155 66.92 -58.38 58.53
N PRO A 156 66.79 -58.80 59.78
CA PRO A 156 65.51 -58.62 60.50
C PRO A 156 65.06 -57.14 60.43
N GLY A 157 63.77 -56.99 60.19
CA GLY A 157 63.14 -55.60 60.06
C GLY A 157 63.23 -54.97 58.68
N SER A 158 63.83 -55.69 57.68
CA SER A 158 63.92 -55.12 56.30
C SER A 158 62.59 -54.71 55.66
N PHE A 159 61.47 -55.35 56.11
CA PHE A 159 60.14 -55.10 55.57
C PHE A 159 59.20 -54.40 56.57
N ASP A 160 59.72 -53.83 57.67
CA ASP A 160 58.93 -53.23 58.73
C ASP A 160 58.17 -51.96 58.12
N SER A 161 58.81 -51.23 57.29
CA SER A 161 58.16 -50.12 56.61
C SER A 161 57.05 -50.53 55.69
N PHE A 162 57.15 -51.75 55.05
CA PHE A 162 56.09 -52.27 54.21
C PHE A 162 54.92 -52.74 55.10
N TYR A 163 55.22 -53.44 56.27
CA TYR A 163 54.18 -53.83 57.18
C TYR A 163 53.47 -52.58 57.80
N GLN A 164 54.19 -51.54 58.15
CA GLN A 164 53.62 -50.32 58.68
C GLN A 164 52.70 -49.70 57.61
N TRP A 165 53.16 -49.67 56.35
CA TRP A 165 52.35 -49.13 55.21
C TRP A 165 51.10 -50.03 55.00
N MET A 166 51.23 -51.34 55.03
CA MET A 166 50.10 -52.23 54.81
C MET A 166 49.05 -52.15 55.94
N ASN A 167 49.45 -51.88 57.16
CA ASN A 167 48.58 -51.65 58.31
C ASN A 167 48.11 -50.21 58.51
N GLN A 168 48.54 -49.36 57.66
CA GLN A 168 48.17 -47.93 57.76
C GLN A 168 46.63 -47.78 57.55
N PRO A 169 45.96 -47.11 58.44
CA PRO A 169 44.52 -46.80 58.25
C PRO A 169 44.36 -45.73 57.19
N PHE A 170 44.19 -46.19 55.96
CA PHE A 170 43.85 -45.28 54.87
C PHE A 170 42.43 -44.77 55.07
N GLY A 171 42.24 -43.43 55.00
CA GLY A 171 40.98 -42.76 55.07
C GLY A 171 40.70 -42.00 53.81
N GLU A 172 39.54 -41.33 53.75
CA GLU A 172 39.23 -40.42 52.65
C GLU A 172 40.12 -39.18 52.69
N TYR A 173 40.68 -38.79 51.56
CA TYR A 173 41.45 -37.58 51.45
C TYR A 173 40.55 -36.42 51.14
N HIS A 174 40.57 -35.38 51.98
CA HIS A 174 39.81 -34.18 51.76
C HIS A 174 40.68 -33.13 51.09
N TYR A 175 40.35 -32.81 49.83
CA TYR A 175 41.04 -31.77 49.09
C TYR A 175 40.69 -30.41 49.69
N THR A 176 41.70 -29.58 49.94
CA THR A 176 41.53 -28.21 50.37
C THR A 176 41.88 -27.28 49.21
N ALA A 177 41.05 -26.28 48.99
CA ALA A 177 41.19 -25.35 47.83
C ALA A 177 42.44 -24.43 47.96
N GLN A 178 43.10 -24.38 49.06
CA GLN A 178 44.28 -23.53 49.35
C GLN A 178 45.35 -24.27 50.16
N GLY A 179 45.66 -25.50 49.83
CA GLY A 179 46.72 -26.27 50.47
C GLY A 179 48.11 -25.82 49.98
N ASP A 180 49.04 -25.49 50.90
CA ASP A 180 50.46 -25.37 50.63
C ASP A 180 51.16 -26.69 50.25
N ASP A 181 50.39 -27.75 50.14
CA ASP A 181 50.77 -29.06 49.75
C ASP A 181 51.19 -29.16 48.26
N LEU A 182 52.01 -30.11 47.95
CA LEU A 182 52.47 -30.39 46.57
C LEU A 182 51.31 -30.55 45.59
N SER A 183 50.22 -31.09 46.07
CA SER A 183 48.93 -31.23 45.34
C SER A 183 48.30 -29.86 45.00
N GLY A 184 48.32 -28.90 45.91
CA GLY A 184 47.79 -27.55 45.67
C GLY A 184 48.57 -26.79 44.60
N LYS A 185 49.91 -26.94 44.60
CA LYS A 185 50.76 -26.29 43.56
C LYS A 185 50.63 -26.91 42.18
N LEU A 186 50.41 -28.24 42.08
CA LEU A 186 50.21 -28.97 40.83
C LEU A 186 48.82 -28.77 40.26
N LEU A 187 47.81 -28.49 41.10
CA LEU A 187 46.42 -28.36 40.69
C LEU A 187 45.91 -26.94 40.49
N ASN A 188 46.76 -25.92 40.83
CA ASN A 188 46.39 -24.50 40.69
C ASN A 188 45.94 -24.10 39.30
N GLU A 189 46.40 -24.75 38.25
CA GLU A 189 45.96 -24.47 36.83
C GLU A 189 44.63 -25.14 36.52
N TRP A 190 44.20 -26.15 37.30
CA TRP A 190 43.01 -26.95 37.03
C TRP A 190 41.85 -26.67 38.00
N GLN A 191 42.09 -25.85 39.02
CA GLN A 191 41.10 -25.49 40.01
C GLN A 191 41.08 -23.99 40.27
N THR A 192 39.88 -23.46 40.48
CA THR A 192 39.71 -22.09 40.97
C THR A 192 38.51 -22.08 41.95
N SER A 193 38.57 -21.22 42.93
CA SER A 193 37.49 -21.06 43.91
C SER A 193 37.18 -19.57 44.05
N ALA A 194 35.89 -19.23 44.00
CA ALA A 194 35.39 -17.89 44.21
C ALA A 194 34.04 -17.94 44.95
N ASP A 195 33.85 -17.12 45.94
CA ASP A 195 32.57 -16.91 46.64
C ASP A 195 31.82 -18.22 47.02
N SER A 196 32.48 -19.19 47.64
CA SER A 196 31.88 -20.48 48.03
C SER A 196 31.57 -21.43 46.86
N ILE A 197 32.13 -21.22 45.69
CA ILE A 197 31.99 -22.09 44.53
C ILE A 197 33.40 -22.60 44.17
N THR A 198 33.50 -23.89 43.99
CA THR A 198 34.71 -24.55 43.51
C THR A 198 34.50 -24.97 42.06
N MET A 199 35.46 -24.65 41.20
CA MET A 199 35.48 -24.93 39.78
C MET A 199 36.67 -25.80 39.41
N LEU A 200 36.45 -26.86 38.70
CA LEU A 200 37.47 -27.76 38.16
C LEU A 200 37.44 -27.73 36.64
N ILE A 201 38.57 -27.52 36.01
CA ILE A 201 38.71 -27.23 34.58
C ILE A 201 39.24 -28.50 33.86
N SER A 202 38.61 -28.82 32.72
CA SER A 202 39.13 -29.75 31.71
C SER A 202 39.36 -28.98 30.41
N GLN A 203 40.50 -29.15 29.76
CA GLN A 203 40.81 -28.54 28.46
C GLN A 203 40.57 -29.55 27.35
N ILE A 204 39.82 -29.15 26.32
CA ILE A 204 39.41 -30.07 25.25
C ILE A 204 39.81 -29.50 23.91
N ARG A 205 40.40 -30.27 23.06
CA ARG A 205 40.65 -29.94 21.65
C ARG A 205 39.59 -30.52 20.78
N ILE A 206 38.87 -29.68 20.10
CA ILE A 206 37.71 -30.02 19.29
C ILE A 206 37.69 -29.23 17.98
N SER A 207 37.31 -29.92 16.90
CA SER A 207 37.08 -29.28 15.60
C SER A 207 35.75 -28.55 15.56
N GLU A 208 35.64 -27.46 14.81
CA GLU A 208 34.44 -26.62 14.69
C GLU A 208 33.16 -27.43 14.32
N PRO A 209 33.20 -28.42 13.36
CA PRO A 209 32.01 -29.19 13.01
C PRO A 209 31.45 -30.05 14.14
N ASN A 210 32.31 -30.47 15.11
CA ASN A 210 31.91 -31.37 16.18
C ASN A 210 31.40 -30.64 17.44
N LYS A 211 31.59 -29.30 17.51
CA LYS A 211 31.27 -28.51 18.71
C LYS A 211 29.81 -28.68 19.15
N GLU A 212 28.86 -28.48 18.23
CA GLU A 212 27.44 -28.53 18.53
C GLU A 212 27.02 -29.93 19.08
N ALA A 213 27.51 -30.99 18.45
CA ALA A 213 27.23 -32.35 18.88
C ALA A 213 27.79 -32.64 20.28
N VAL A 214 29.01 -32.15 20.57
CA VAL A 214 29.63 -32.32 21.90
C VAL A 214 28.88 -31.49 22.94
N TYR A 215 28.56 -30.24 22.66
CA TYR A 215 27.88 -29.34 23.60
C TYR A 215 26.50 -29.83 23.98
N GLN A 216 25.75 -30.42 23.06
CA GLN A 216 24.43 -30.97 23.32
C GLN A 216 24.45 -32.13 24.36
N ASN A 217 25.55 -32.89 24.44
CA ASN A 217 25.70 -33.91 25.44
C ASN A 217 25.80 -33.41 26.89
N PHE A 218 26.15 -32.10 27.04
CA PHE A 218 26.27 -31.47 28.37
C PHE A 218 25.14 -30.50 28.70
N ASN A 219 24.22 -30.22 27.76
CA ASN A 219 23.13 -29.26 27.97
C ASN A 219 22.19 -29.59 29.14
N LYS A 220 22.17 -30.87 29.56
CA LYS A 220 21.36 -31.35 30.66
C LYS A 220 22.08 -31.35 32.01
N ASP A 221 23.34 -31.02 32.05
CA ASP A 221 24.17 -31.03 33.24
C ASP A 221 24.28 -29.63 33.84
N PRO A 222 23.49 -29.23 34.82
CA PRO A 222 23.47 -27.84 35.32
C PRO A 222 24.77 -27.40 36.02
N ASN A 223 25.59 -28.37 36.41
CA ASN A 223 26.85 -28.13 37.12
C ASN A 223 28.07 -28.16 36.19
N VAL A 224 27.87 -28.25 34.88
CA VAL A 224 28.95 -28.18 33.89
C VAL A 224 28.77 -26.93 33.04
N VAL A 225 29.76 -26.07 33.04
CA VAL A 225 29.81 -24.83 32.22
C VAL A 225 30.85 -25.03 31.13
N ILE A 226 30.45 -24.81 29.88
CA ILE A 226 31.34 -24.84 28.74
C ILE A 226 31.77 -23.41 28.47
N PHE A 227 33.07 -23.17 28.54
CA PHE A 227 33.66 -21.84 28.25
C PHE A 227 34.35 -21.86 26.88
N ASP A 228 33.53 -21.56 25.84
CA ASP A 228 34.00 -21.31 24.48
C ASP A 228 33.61 -19.88 24.09
N ARG A 229 34.59 -18.97 24.14
CA ARG A 229 34.38 -17.54 23.86
C ARG A 229 33.82 -17.32 22.45
N SER A 230 34.32 -18.03 21.46
CA SER A 230 33.86 -17.86 20.08
C SER A 230 32.45 -18.39 19.89
N TYR A 231 32.11 -19.53 20.46
CA TYR A 231 30.79 -20.13 20.39
C TYR A 231 29.72 -19.25 21.04
N PHE A 232 29.99 -18.74 22.23
CA PHE A 232 29.05 -17.84 22.93
C PHE A 232 28.91 -16.52 22.18
N ALA A 233 30.02 -15.92 21.69
CA ALA A 233 29.97 -14.73 20.91
C ALA A 233 29.11 -14.92 19.64
N ASN A 234 29.33 -16.00 18.91
CA ASN A 234 28.54 -16.32 17.72
C ASN A 234 27.08 -16.56 18.04
N LYS A 235 26.76 -17.22 19.14
CA LYS A 235 25.38 -17.47 19.57
C LYS A 235 24.66 -16.18 19.98
N TRP A 236 25.35 -15.27 20.66
CA TRP A 236 24.84 -13.94 20.97
C TRP A 236 24.56 -13.11 19.71
N VAL A 237 25.48 -13.15 18.77
CA VAL A 237 25.36 -12.45 17.49
C VAL A 237 24.19 -13.00 16.68
N SER A 238 23.98 -14.31 16.69
CA SER A 238 22.81 -14.92 16.06
C SER A 238 21.50 -14.47 16.72
N ALA A 239 21.44 -14.43 18.05
CA ALA A 239 20.25 -13.95 18.76
C ALA A 239 19.96 -12.48 18.44
N ILE A 240 20.98 -11.64 18.36
CA ILE A 240 20.85 -10.21 17.95
C ILE A 240 20.31 -10.11 16.52
N ASN A 241 20.74 -10.99 15.62
CA ASN A 241 20.23 -11.01 14.25
C ASN A 241 18.73 -11.37 14.21
N ASP A 242 18.30 -12.34 14.99
CA ASP A 242 16.88 -12.71 15.06
C ASP A 242 16.04 -11.58 15.66
N ASP A 243 16.51 -10.94 16.72
CA ASP A 243 15.88 -9.78 17.34
C ASP A 243 15.82 -8.58 16.38
N PHE A 244 16.85 -8.40 15.54
CA PHE A 244 16.86 -7.33 14.54
C PHE A 244 15.72 -7.47 13.53
N TYR A 245 15.50 -8.64 12.97
CA TYR A 245 14.39 -8.86 12.04
C TYR A 245 13.04 -8.65 12.72
N LEU A 246 12.89 -9.11 13.94
CA LEU A 246 11.68 -8.89 14.73
C LEU A 246 11.42 -7.39 14.94
N ILE A 247 12.42 -6.63 15.36
CA ILE A 247 12.34 -5.19 15.56
C ILE A 247 12.03 -4.48 14.25
N LEU A 248 12.67 -4.87 13.15
CA LEU A 248 12.43 -4.32 11.81
C LEU A 248 10.98 -4.52 11.37
N TYR A 249 10.40 -5.69 11.59
CA TYR A 249 9.01 -5.96 11.26
C TYR A 249 8.04 -5.16 12.14
N ILE A 250 8.26 -5.13 13.46
CA ILE A 250 7.42 -4.38 14.39
C ILE A 250 7.49 -2.88 14.08
N SER A 251 8.68 -2.32 13.89
CA SER A 251 8.85 -0.89 13.55
C SER A 251 8.19 -0.55 12.20
N SER A 252 8.38 -1.39 11.18
CA SER A 252 7.73 -1.21 9.87
C SER A 252 6.21 -1.22 9.99
N PHE A 253 5.66 -2.12 10.81
CA PHE A 253 4.24 -2.20 11.09
C PHE A 253 3.73 -0.94 11.79
N LEU A 254 4.41 -0.49 12.84
CA LEU A 254 4.05 0.73 13.58
C LEU A 254 4.10 1.97 12.68
N ILE A 255 5.16 2.13 11.87
CA ILE A 255 5.30 3.21 10.91
C ILE A 255 4.16 3.18 9.89
N PHE A 256 3.87 2.01 9.32
CA PHE A 256 2.76 1.86 8.38
C PHE A 256 1.43 2.33 8.97
N PHE A 257 1.12 1.94 10.22
CA PHE A 257 -0.11 2.38 10.89
C PHE A 257 -0.11 3.87 11.25
N ALA A 258 1.02 4.41 11.70
CA ALA A 258 1.17 5.84 11.96
C ALA A 258 0.91 6.67 10.69
N LEU A 259 1.49 6.26 9.56
CA LEU A 259 1.26 6.89 8.26
C LEU A 259 -0.20 6.74 7.82
N TRP A 260 -0.79 5.56 8.01
CA TRP A 260 -2.20 5.35 7.66
C TRP A 260 -3.13 6.25 8.47
N PHE A 261 -2.88 6.37 9.76
CA PHE A 261 -3.64 7.29 10.63
C PHE A 261 -3.44 8.76 10.20
N SER A 262 -2.21 9.16 9.92
CA SER A 262 -1.87 10.53 9.51
C SER A 262 -2.49 10.92 8.17
N TYR A 263 -2.39 10.08 7.16
CA TYR A 263 -2.94 10.38 5.83
C TYR A 263 -4.43 10.09 5.71
N GLY A 264 -4.99 9.26 6.57
CA GLY A 264 -6.38 8.81 6.50
C GLY A 264 -6.72 7.99 5.24
N ARG A 265 -5.71 7.63 4.44
CA ARG A 265 -5.84 6.91 3.16
C ARG A 265 -4.72 5.91 2.96
N ILE A 266 -5.11 4.65 2.78
CA ILE A 266 -4.17 3.56 2.56
C ILE A 266 -3.34 3.74 1.27
N GLU A 267 -3.90 4.39 0.25
CA GLU A 267 -3.19 4.66 -1.01
C GLU A 267 -1.99 5.58 -0.79
N LEU A 268 -2.15 6.65 -0.01
CA LEU A 268 -1.06 7.58 0.32
C LEU A 268 -0.02 6.90 1.22
N THR A 269 -0.49 6.08 2.16
CA THR A 269 0.38 5.28 3.02
C THR A 269 1.25 4.34 2.18
N LEU A 270 0.65 3.59 1.27
CA LEU A 270 1.40 2.70 0.37
C LEU A 270 2.38 3.47 -0.53
N MET A 271 2.00 4.65 -1.01
CA MET A 271 2.88 5.49 -1.85
C MET A 271 4.05 6.09 -1.05
N SER A 272 3.92 6.27 0.26
CA SER A 272 5.01 6.70 1.14
C SER A 272 5.87 5.53 1.60
N PHE A 273 5.28 4.38 1.86
CA PHE A 273 5.96 3.20 2.39
C PHE A 273 6.71 2.41 1.30
N LEU A 274 6.18 2.33 0.08
CA LEU A 274 6.79 1.58 -1.01
C LEU A 274 8.19 2.07 -1.41
N PRO A 275 8.49 3.38 -1.50
CA PRO A 275 9.84 3.87 -1.76
C PRO A 275 10.87 3.41 -0.74
N MET A 276 10.48 3.33 0.53
CA MET A 276 11.33 2.82 1.60
C MET A 276 11.67 1.35 1.39
N LEU A 277 10.67 0.51 1.08
CA LEU A 277 10.90 -0.91 0.76
C LEU A 277 11.81 -1.08 -0.47
N ILE A 278 11.61 -0.28 -1.51
CA ILE A 278 12.46 -0.32 -2.71
C ILE A 278 13.90 0.08 -2.36
N SER A 279 14.09 1.13 -1.57
CA SER A 279 15.42 1.54 -1.12
C SER A 279 16.11 0.45 -0.30
N TRP A 280 15.36 -0.23 0.57
CA TRP A 280 15.86 -1.35 1.36
C TRP A 280 16.32 -2.52 0.48
N VAL A 281 15.53 -2.89 -0.52
CA VAL A 281 15.92 -3.92 -1.51
C VAL A 281 17.17 -3.52 -2.26
N ILE A 282 17.30 -2.24 -2.65
CA ILE A 282 18.52 -1.74 -3.33
C ILE A 282 19.73 -1.81 -2.40
N ILE A 283 19.61 -1.43 -1.14
CA ILE A 283 20.69 -1.49 -0.15
C ILE A 283 21.16 -2.93 0.01
N LEU A 284 20.23 -3.86 0.29
CA LEU A 284 20.57 -5.28 0.44
C LEU A 284 21.19 -5.84 -0.84
N GLY A 285 20.64 -5.49 -2.01
CA GLY A 285 21.16 -5.97 -3.28
C GLY A 285 22.57 -5.48 -3.59
N LEU A 286 22.86 -4.22 -3.29
CA LEU A 286 24.20 -3.66 -3.43
C LEU A 286 25.19 -4.29 -2.44
N MET A 287 24.78 -4.53 -1.18
CA MET A 287 25.56 -5.29 -0.21
C MET A 287 25.92 -6.68 -0.75
N GLY A 288 24.93 -7.40 -1.32
CA GLY A 288 25.11 -8.72 -1.91
C GLY A 288 26.03 -8.74 -3.14
N ILE A 289 26.05 -7.66 -3.93
CA ILE A 289 26.98 -7.50 -5.07
C ILE A 289 28.42 -7.23 -4.58
N LEU A 290 28.56 -6.41 -3.54
CA LEU A 290 29.85 -6.02 -2.99
C LEU A 290 30.45 -7.03 -2.02
N GLY A 291 29.70 -8.11 -1.69
CA GLY A 291 30.11 -9.11 -0.70
C GLY A 291 30.13 -8.57 0.73
N ILE A 292 29.31 -7.55 1.04
CA ILE A 292 29.22 -6.98 2.38
C ILE A 292 28.17 -7.76 3.17
N GLU A 293 28.58 -8.35 4.28
CA GLU A 293 27.68 -9.04 5.20
C GLU A 293 27.25 -8.12 6.34
N PHE A 294 26.08 -8.42 6.90
CA PHE A 294 25.69 -7.80 8.16
C PHE A 294 26.61 -8.25 9.29
N ASN A 295 26.87 -7.37 10.20
CA ASN A 295 27.54 -7.64 11.46
C ASN A 295 26.87 -6.86 12.59
N ILE A 296 27.21 -7.15 13.83
CA ILE A 296 26.60 -6.55 15.02
C ILE A 296 26.62 -5.00 15.03
N ILE A 297 27.59 -4.39 14.37
CA ILE A 297 27.77 -2.94 14.36
C ILE A 297 27.00 -2.29 13.20
N ASN A 298 27.12 -2.84 11.99
CA ASN A 298 26.47 -2.23 10.81
C ASN A 298 24.96 -2.50 10.75
N ILE A 299 24.46 -3.52 11.45
CA ILE A 299 23.03 -3.84 11.53
C ILE A 299 22.25 -2.73 12.26
N ILE A 300 22.82 -2.16 13.32
CA ILE A 300 22.23 -1.03 14.05
C ILE A 300 22.08 0.18 13.12
N LEU A 301 23.11 0.45 12.32
CA LEU A 301 23.07 1.55 11.37
C LEU A 301 22.08 1.33 10.25
N SER A 302 21.90 0.10 9.80
CA SER A 302 20.90 -0.24 8.78
C SER A 302 19.49 0.12 9.23
N THR A 303 19.15 -0.11 10.51
CA THR A 303 17.88 0.33 11.11
C THR A 303 17.74 1.85 11.09
N PHE A 304 18.83 2.57 11.37
CA PHE A 304 18.84 4.03 11.35
C PHE A 304 18.63 4.61 9.94
N ILE A 305 19.25 4.01 8.91
CA ILE A 305 19.05 4.40 7.50
C ILE A 305 17.61 4.15 7.06
N PHE A 306 17.00 3.05 7.53
CA PHE A 306 15.61 2.76 7.29
C PHE A 306 14.69 3.88 7.82
N GLY A 307 14.91 4.33 9.07
CA GLY A 307 14.15 5.45 9.65
C GLY A 307 14.34 6.79 8.93
N ILE A 308 15.57 7.15 8.55
CA ILE A 308 15.82 8.38 7.78
C ILE A 308 15.15 8.31 6.39
N GLY A 309 15.13 7.12 5.79
CA GLY A 309 14.47 6.90 4.50
C GLY A 309 12.97 7.19 4.57
N ASP A 310 12.36 6.87 5.68
CA ASP A 310 10.95 7.13 5.96
C ASP A 310 10.65 8.63 6.06
N ASP A 311 11.49 9.37 6.79
CA ASP A 311 11.37 10.84 6.91
C ASP A 311 11.42 11.52 5.53
N PHE A 312 12.36 11.12 4.67
CA PHE A 312 12.46 11.69 3.33
C PHE A 312 11.24 11.38 2.46
N SER A 313 10.70 10.17 2.59
CA SER A 313 9.47 9.78 1.91
C SER A 313 8.27 10.61 2.39
N ILE A 314 8.15 10.85 3.70
CA ILE A 314 7.11 11.69 4.29
C ILE A 314 7.18 13.13 3.76
N PHE A 315 8.36 13.75 3.77
CA PHE A 315 8.55 15.11 3.24
C PHE A 315 8.22 15.23 1.75
N ILE A 316 8.62 14.26 0.94
CA ILE A 316 8.25 14.24 -0.48
C ILE A 316 6.75 14.10 -0.66
N MET A 317 6.10 13.21 0.11
CA MET A 317 4.64 13.02 0.04
C MET A 317 3.90 14.29 0.45
N ASP A 318 4.31 14.94 1.53
CA ASP A 318 3.73 16.20 1.97
C ASP A 318 3.85 17.28 0.88
N GLY A 319 5.02 17.43 0.28
CA GLY A 319 5.22 18.36 -0.82
C GLY A 319 4.38 18.06 -2.06
N LEU A 320 4.20 16.78 -2.42
CA LEU A 320 3.35 16.34 -3.52
C LEU A 320 1.87 16.58 -3.22
N GLN A 321 1.44 16.26 -2.00
CA GLN A 321 0.07 16.44 -1.55
C GLN A 321 -0.30 17.93 -1.46
N ASN A 322 0.56 18.79 -0.93
CA ASN A 322 0.35 20.23 -0.87
C ASN A 322 0.23 20.83 -2.27
N LYS A 323 1.09 20.43 -3.20
CA LYS A 323 0.98 20.84 -4.60
C LYS A 323 -0.35 20.40 -5.25
N TYR A 324 -0.81 19.19 -4.98
CA TYR A 324 -2.09 18.65 -5.47
C TYR A 324 -3.28 19.37 -4.83
N ARG A 325 -3.21 19.65 -3.53
CA ARG A 325 -4.28 20.21 -2.70
C ARG A 325 -4.51 21.69 -2.99
N THR A 326 -3.45 22.51 -3.01
CA THR A 326 -3.50 23.98 -3.04
C THR A 326 -2.66 24.62 -4.14
N GLY A 327 -1.89 23.82 -4.91
CA GLY A 327 -0.97 24.35 -5.91
C GLY A 327 0.35 24.92 -5.37
N GLN A 328 0.55 24.93 -4.07
CA GLN A 328 1.76 25.46 -3.44
C GLN A 328 3.00 24.67 -3.84
N LYS A 329 4.10 25.35 -4.12
CA LYS A 329 5.35 24.74 -4.59
C LYS A 329 6.31 24.36 -3.44
N VAL A 330 5.79 23.82 -2.35
CA VAL A 330 6.57 23.45 -1.16
C VAL A 330 7.53 22.28 -1.45
N LEU A 331 7.21 21.41 -2.41
CA LEU A 331 8.03 20.28 -2.80
C LEU A 331 9.50 20.63 -3.09
N ASN A 332 9.77 21.76 -3.71
CA ASN A 332 11.14 22.18 -4.01
C ASN A 332 11.95 22.49 -2.74
N SER A 333 11.30 23.10 -1.75
CA SER A 333 11.91 23.37 -0.44
C SER A 333 12.22 22.06 0.30
N HIS A 334 11.27 21.10 0.30
CA HIS A 334 11.49 19.78 0.90
C HIS A 334 12.64 19.03 0.21
N LYS A 335 12.70 19.02 -1.11
CA LYS A 335 13.83 18.43 -1.86
C LYS A 335 15.15 19.09 -1.46
N THR A 336 15.19 20.40 -1.30
CA THR A 336 16.41 21.09 -0.87
C THR A 336 16.83 20.66 0.54
N ALA A 337 15.89 20.58 1.48
CA ALA A 337 16.18 20.14 2.84
C ALA A 337 16.71 18.69 2.88
N ILE A 338 16.04 17.77 2.16
CA ILE A 338 16.47 16.38 2.03
C ILE A 338 17.87 16.26 1.44
N PHE A 339 18.15 17.02 0.37
CA PHE A 339 19.47 16.99 -0.26
C PHE A 339 20.58 17.39 0.72
N PHE A 340 20.39 18.48 1.47
CA PHE A 340 21.40 18.90 2.43
C PHE A 340 21.52 17.94 3.61
N SER A 341 20.42 17.42 4.12
CA SER A 341 20.43 16.40 5.17
C SER A 341 21.18 15.15 4.72
N ALA A 342 20.85 14.62 3.55
CA ALA A 342 21.55 13.47 2.98
C ALA A 342 23.04 13.76 2.72
N PHE A 343 23.35 14.93 2.16
CA PHE A 343 24.73 15.32 1.87
C PHE A 343 25.57 15.42 3.16
N THR A 344 25.07 16.07 4.20
CA THR A 344 25.78 16.18 5.48
C THR A 344 25.96 14.82 6.13
N THR A 345 24.99 13.94 6.06
CA THR A 345 25.09 12.57 6.59
C THR A 345 26.12 11.75 5.80
N VAL A 346 26.08 11.84 4.45
CA VAL A 346 27.07 11.15 3.60
C VAL A 346 28.48 11.65 3.85
N VAL A 347 28.69 12.96 4.05
CA VAL A 347 30.02 13.51 4.38
C VAL A 347 30.47 13.09 5.78
N GLY A 348 29.58 13.20 6.78
CA GLY A 348 29.89 12.84 8.16
C GLY A 348 30.22 11.36 8.33
N MET A 349 29.36 10.49 7.86
CA MET A 349 29.56 9.04 7.92
C MET A 349 30.61 8.56 6.93
N GLY A 350 30.71 9.24 5.77
CA GLY A 350 31.67 8.93 4.71
C GLY A 350 33.12 9.11 5.15
N ALA A 351 33.40 10.00 6.09
CA ALA A 351 34.71 10.16 6.67
C ALA A 351 35.26 8.87 7.33
N LEU A 352 34.35 8.01 7.80
CA LEU A 352 34.74 6.73 8.41
C LEU A 352 35.30 5.70 7.40
N VAL A 353 35.14 5.92 6.08
CA VAL A 353 35.79 5.08 5.04
C VAL A 353 37.32 5.07 5.20
N PHE A 354 37.90 6.17 5.67
CA PHE A 354 39.35 6.31 5.90
C PHE A 354 39.82 5.71 7.22
N ALA A 355 38.93 5.19 8.04
CA ALA A 355 39.29 4.52 9.29
C ALA A 355 40.04 3.21 8.98
N LYS A 356 40.98 2.83 9.87
CA LYS A 356 41.65 1.54 9.75
C LYS A 356 40.78 0.36 10.20
N HIS A 357 39.79 0.62 11.03
CA HIS A 357 38.93 -0.41 11.64
C HIS A 357 37.90 -0.92 10.64
N PRO A 358 37.83 -2.23 10.32
CA PRO A 358 36.93 -2.78 9.28
C PRO A 358 35.47 -2.49 9.54
N ALA A 359 35.02 -2.55 10.80
CA ALA A 359 33.66 -2.26 11.18
C ALA A 359 33.24 -0.81 10.86
N LEU A 360 34.14 0.18 11.05
CA LEU A 360 33.87 1.58 10.72
C LEU A 360 33.82 1.81 9.21
N GLN A 361 34.62 1.11 8.44
CA GLN A 361 34.55 1.13 6.97
C GLN A 361 33.24 0.55 6.47
N SER A 362 32.79 -0.57 7.02
CA SER A 362 31.51 -1.21 6.70
C SER A 362 30.33 -0.28 6.99
N ILE A 363 30.31 0.38 8.16
CA ILE A 363 29.34 1.41 8.53
C ILE A 363 29.27 2.51 7.48
N SER A 364 30.43 3.08 7.14
CA SER A 364 30.50 4.18 6.19
C SER A 364 29.96 3.79 4.82
N LEU A 365 30.37 2.65 4.31
CA LEU A 365 29.96 2.19 2.97
C LEU A 365 28.46 1.95 2.89
N ILE A 366 27.86 1.27 3.87
CA ILE A 366 26.41 1.05 3.93
C ILE A 366 25.68 2.38 4.05
N SER A 367 26.19 3.34 4.84
CA SER A 367 25.58 4.66 4.99
C SER A 367 25.56 5.44 3.67
N ILE A 368 26.66 5.45 2.94
CA ILE A 368 26.75 6.14 1.65
C ILE A 368 25.79 5.52 0.65
N LEU A 369 25.85 4.19 0.48
CA LEU A 369 25.00 3.45 -0.45
C LEU A 369 23.52 3.61 -0.10
N GLY A 370 23.20 3.46 1.19
CA GLY A 370 21.84 3.58 1.69
C GLY A 370 21.26 4.97 1.46
N MET A 371 22.00 6.01 1.81
CA MET A 371 21.55 7.38 1.66
C MET A 371 21.33 7.77 0.19
N ILE A 372 22.23 7.37 -0.70
CA ILE A 372 22.08 7.59 -2.15
C ILE A 372 20.86 6.86 -2.68
N ALA A 373 20.67 5.60 -2.31
CA ALA A 373 19.51 4.80 -2.73
C ALA A 373 18.19 5.45 -2.29
N VAL A 374 18.09 5.83 -1.02
CA VAL A 374 16.89 6.47 -0.44
C VAL A 374 16.55 7.77 -1.17
N VAL A 375 17.52 8.66 -1.36
CA VAL A 375 17.28 9.94 -2.05
C VAL A 375 16.86 9.73 -3.50
N LEU A 376 17.55 8.83 -4.23
CA LEU A 376 17.21 8.55 -5.62
C LEU A 376 15.79 7.99 -5.76
N VAL A 377 15.40 7.05 -4.92
CA VAL A 377 14.06 6.45 -4.95
C VAL A 377 13.00 7.46 -4.55
N ALA A 378 13.20 8.22 -3.47
CA ALA A 378 12.27 9.25 -3.01
C ALA A 378 12.07 10.36 -4.04
N TYR A 379 13.11 10.74 -4.81
CA TYR A 379 13.00 11.79 -5.82
C TYR A 379 12.43 11.32 -7.15
N THR A 380 12.43 10.01 -7.42
CA THR A 380 12.04 9.45 -8.72
C THR A 380 10.77 8.62 -8.64
N ILE A 381 10.81 7.53 -7.88
CA ILE A 381 9.73 6.53 -7.85
C ILE A 381 8.48 7.07 -7.16
N GLN A 382 8.64 7.74 -6.02
CA GLN A 382 7.50 8.27 -5.28
C GLN A 382 6.70 9.34 -6.06
N PRO A 383 7.33 10.39 -6.65
CA PRO A 383 6.62 11.33 -7.51
C PRO A 383 6.04 10.68 -8.76
N LEU A 384 6.70 9.64 -9.32
CA LEU A 384 6.19 8.88 -10.46
C LEU A 384 4.87 8.20 -10.12
N ILE A 385 4.82 7.46 -9.00
CA ILE A 385 3.63 6.75 -8.53
C ILE A 385 2.50 7.75 -8.24
N PHE A 386 2.79 8.82 -7.51
CA PHE A 386 1.81 9.87 -7.19
C PHE A 386 1.25 10.52 -8.47
N ARG A 387 2.11 10.83 -9.42
CA ARG A 387 1.71 11.38 -10.73
C ARG A 387 0.85 10.40 -11.52
N PHE A 388 1.20 9.12 -11.54
CA PHE A 388 0.46 8.11 -12.29
C PHE A 388 -0.95 7.90 -11.73
N PHE A 389 -1.09 7.78 -10.42
CA PHE A 389 -2.36 7.45 -9.79
C PHE A 389 -3.21 8.66 -9.41
N ILE A 390 -2.62 9.82 -9.10
CA ILE A 390 -3.34 10.97 -8.54
C ILE A 390 -3.25 12.19 -9.47
N ALA A 391 -2.07 12.79 -9.61
CA ALA A 391 -1.94 14.07 -10.27
C ALA A 391 -2.17 14.01 -11.79
N GLY A 392 -1.77 12.94 -12.46
CA GLY A 392 -1.94 12.78 -13.91
C GLY A 392 -3.40 12.65 -14.33
N PRO A 393 -4.21 11.78 -13.74
CA PRO A 393 -5.64 11.76 -13.95
C PRO A 393 -6.30 13.10 -13.66
N ALA A 394 -6.04 13.70 -12.49
CA ALA A 394 -6.63 14.97 -12.10
C ALA A 394 -6.35 16.12 -13.09
N SER A 395 -5.13 16.18 -13.63
CA SER A 395 -4.76 17.20 -14.64
C SER A 395 -5.51 17.05 -15.97
N LYS A 396 -6.09 15.88 -16.22
CA LYS A 396 -6.90 15.57 -17.42
C LYS A 396 -8.41 15.66 -17.16
N GLY A 397 -8.83 16.22 -16.02
CA GLY A 397 -10.24 16.25 -15.63
C GLY A 397 -10.83 14.87 -15.31
N LEU A 398 -10.00 13.94 -14.84
CA LEU A 398 -10.40 12.59 -14.48
C LEU A 398 -10.16 12.37 -12.98
N PRO A 399 -11.01 11.59 -12.30
CA PRO A 399 -10.80 11.30 -10.90
C PRO A 399 -9.52 10.49 -10.69
N PRO A 400 -8.81 10.72 -9.57
CA PRO A 400 -7.69 9.90 -9.15
C PRO A 400 -8.09 8.43 -8.98
N TYR A 401 -7.12 7.53 -9.10
CA TYR A 401 -7.33 6.11 -8.79
C TYR A 401 -7.47 5.91 -7.28
N THR A 402 -8.35 4.99 -6.90
CA THR A 402 -8.49 4.50 -5.52
C THR A 402 -8.18 3.02 -5.48
N LEU A 403 -7.66 2.53 -4.36
CA LEU A 403 -7.35 1.10 -4.19
C LEU A 403 -8.60 0.23 -4.39
N ILE A 404 -9.71 0.63 -3.80
CA ILE A 404 -11.00 -0.06 -3.98
C ILE A 404 -11.44 -0.07 -5.45
N GLY A 405 -11.25 1.08 -6.16
CA GLY A 405 -11.52 1.17 -7.59
C GLY A 405 -10.63 0.24 -8.42
N LEU A 406 -9.34 0.16 -8.09
CA LEU A 406 -8.39 -0.74 -8.74
C LEU A 406 -8.73 -2.22 -8.48
N ILE A 407 -8.96 -2.60 -7.22
CA ILE A 407 -9.34 -3.97 -6.85
C ILE A 407 -10.61 -4.39 -7.61
N ARG A 408 -11.64 -3.55 -7.59
CA ARG A 408 -12.89 -3.80 -8.32
C ARG A 408 -12.64 -3.96 -9.82
N THR A 409 -11.79 -3.13 -10.37
CA THR A 409 -11.43 -3.20 -11.79
C THR A 409 -10.72 -4.50 -12.11
N VAL A 410 -9.71 -4.88 -11.33
CA VAL A 410 -8.96 -6.13 -11.51
C VAL A 410 -9.90 -7.34 -11.40
N LEU A 411 -10.77 -7.38 -10.40
CA LEU A 411 -11.70 -8.49 -10.20
C LEU A 411 -12.69 -8.63 -11.37
N LEU A 412 -13.26 -7.53 -11.87
CA LEU A 412 -14.20 -7.58 -12.99
C LEU A 412 -13.51 -7.91 -14.32
N PHE A 413 -12.28 -7.41 -14.56
CA PHE A 413 -11.51 -7.82 -15.73
C PHE A 413 -11.07 -9.28 -15.64
N LEU A 414 -10.64 -9.74 -14.46
CA LEU A 414 -10.30 -11.15 -14.24
C LEU A 414 -11.51 -12.06 -14.54
N LEU A 415 -12.68 -11.70 -14.04
CA LEU A 415 -13.93 -12.42 -14.33
C LEU A 415 -14.24 -12.43 -15.84
N PHE A 416 -14.05 -11.30 -16.52
CA PHE A 416 -14.20 -11.21 -17.97
C PHE A 416 -13.24 -12.13 -18.71
N PHE A 417 -11.94 -12.13 -18.34
CA PHE A 417 -10.93 -12.99 -18.96
C PHE A 417 -11.17 -14.48 -18.68
N ILE A 418 -11.57 -14.83 -17.45
CA ILE A 418 -11.95 -16.20 -17.10
C ILE A 418 -13.15 -16.64 -17.97
N GLY A 419 -14.16 -15.79 -18.11
CA GLY A 419 -15.28 -16.04 -19.00
C GLY A 419 -14.85 -16.28 -20.45
N CYS A 420 -13.93 -15.49 -20.97
CA CYS A 420 -13.37 -15.68 -22.30
C CYS A 420 -12.59 -17.01 -22.44
N ILE A 421 -11.81 -17.38 -21.43
CA ILE A 421 -11.04 -18.65 -21.44
C ILE A 421 -12.02 -19.83 -21.42
N VAL A 422 -13.02 -19.80 -20.54
CA VAL A 422 -14.05 -20.87 -20.46
C VAL A 422 -14.79 -21.02 -21.78
N LEU A 423 -15.22 -19.91 -22.40
CA LEU A 423 -15.87 -19.93 -23.71
C LEU A 423 -14.96 -20.50 -24.79
N ARG A 424 -13.68 -20.18 -24.77
CA ARG A 424 -12.70 -20.69 -25.74
C ARG A 424 -12.46 -22.19 -25.58
N ILE A 425 -12.31 -22.67 -24.35
CA ILE A 425 -12.20 -24.11 -24.06
C ILE A 425 -13.46 -24.83 -24.53
N LEU A 426 -14.64 -24.28 -24.24
CA LEU A 426 -15.90 -24.87 -24.69
C LEU A 426 -16.00 -24.94 -26.22
N ILE A 427 -15.57 -23.92 -26.95
CA ILE A 427 -15.52 -23.94 -28.42
C ILE A 427 -14.63 -25.08 -28.94
N ILE A 428 -13.47 -25.28 -28.30
CA ILE A 428 -12.56 -26.39 -28.66
C ILE A 428 -13.22 -27.75 -28.38
N LEU A 429 -13.85 -27.92 -27.23
CA LEU A 429 -14.57 -29.14 -26.85
C LEU A 429 -15.78 -29.42 -27.76
N LEU A 430 -16.43 -28.38 -28.25
CA LEU A 430 -17.56 -28.50 -29.17
C LEU A 430 -17.10 -28.83 -30.60
N TYR A 431 -15.81 -28.67 -30.94
CA TYR A 431 -15.31 -28.87 -32.30
C TYR A 431 -15.59 -30.33 -32.82
N PRO A 432 -15.20 -31.37 -32.07
CA PRO A 432 -15.39 -32.78 -32.49
C PRO A 432 -16.85 -33.25 -32.40
N VAL A 433 -17.74 -32.55 -31.69
CA VAL A 433 -19.11 -33.01 -31.49
C VAL A 433 -19.91 -33.04 -32.81
N PRO A 434 -20.59 -34.12 -33.20
CA PRO A 434 -21.28 -34.26 -34.51
C PRO A 434 -22.63 -33.51 -34.51
N VAL A 435 -22.63 -32.20 -34.24
CA VAL A 435 -23.83 -31.31 -34.27
C VAL A 435 -23.62 -30.21 -35.28
N ARG A 436 -24.71 -29.75 -35.91
CA ARG A 436 -24.67 -28.66 -36.89
C ARG A 436 -23.99 -27.41 -36.36
N LYS A 437 -23.10 -26.80 -37.13
CA LYS A 437 -22.32 -25.58 -36.75
C LYS A 437 -23.25 -24.46 -36.26
N SER A 438 -24.40 -24.25 -36.87
CA SER A 438 -25.37 -23.22 -36.45
C SER A 438 -25.93 -23.45 -35.04
N SER A 439 -26.10 -24.72 -34.61
CA SER A 439 -26.58 -25.03 -33.25
C SER A 439 -25.48 -24.81 -32.19
N LYS A 440 -24.24 -25.16 -32.51
CA LYS A 440 -23.06 -24.86 -31.68
C LYS A 440 -22.88 -23.35 -31.50
N GLN A 441 -23.02 -22.58 -32.59
CA GLN A 441 -22.92 -21.13 -32.57
C GLN A 441 -24.05 -20.51 -31.72
N ARG A 442 -25.25 -21.02 -31.82
CA ARG A 442 -26.39 -20.56 -30.95
C ARG A 442 -26.12 -20.79 -29.48
N LEU A 443 -25.57 -21.96 -29.13
CA LEU A 443 -25.16 -22.24 -27.75
C LEU A 443 -24.12 -21.22 -27.25
N VAL A 444 -23.06 -21.01 -28.03
CA VAL A 444 -21.98 -20.07 -27.68
C VAL A 444 -22.50 -18.64 -27.56
N CYS A 445 -23.37 -18.17 -28.46
CA CYS A 445 -24.00 -16.86 -28.38
C CYS A 445 -24.85 -16.72 -27.09
N ARG A 446 -25.57 -17.79 -26.70
CA ARG A 446 -26.35 -17.78 -25.44
C ARG A 446 -25.44 -17.70 -24.22
N LEU A 447 -24.31 -18.41 -24.24
CA LEU A 447 -23.33 -18.34 -23.15
C LEU A 447 -22.62 -16.98 -23.10
N ILE A 448 -22.33 -16.37 -24.26
CA ILE A 448 -21.83 -14.98 -24.31
C ILE A 448 -22.85 -14.05 -23.63
N GLN A 449 -24.13 -14.17 -23.95
CA GLN A 449 -25.17 -13.37 -23.32
C GLN A 449 -25.21 -13.57 -21.78
N ILE A 450 -25.17 -14.83 -21.33
CA ILE A 450 -25.18 -15.15 -19.88
C ILE A 450 -23.94 -14.57 -19.19
N THR A 451 -22.76 -14.74 -19.79
CA THR A 451 -21.51 -14.18 -19.27
C THR A 451 -21.56 -12.66 -19.16
N CYS A 452 -22.03 -11.97 -20.22
CA CYS A 452 -22.18 -10.51 -20.21
C CYS A 452 -23.18 -10.06 -19.12
N LYS A 453 -24.33 -10.75 -19.00
CA LYS A 453 -25.31 -10.50 -17.92
C LYS A 453 -24.68 -10.71 -16.53
N GLY A 454 -23.95 -11.80 -16.35
CA GLY A 454 -23.28 -12.15 -15.10
C GLY A 454 -22.26 -11.08 -14.67
N ILE A 455 -21.41 -10.63 -15.61
CA ILE A 455 -20.44 -9.57 -15.35
C ILE A 455 -21.13 -8.27 -14.96
N LEU A 456 -22.17 -7.88 -15.69
CA LEU A 456 -22.94 -6.69 -15.37
C LEU A 456 -23.65 -6.83 -14.01
N LEU A 457 -24.16 -8.01 -13.65
CA LEU A 457 -24.82 -8.26 -12.37
C LEU A 457 -23.81 -8.13 -11.21
N LEU A 458 -22.62 -8.72 -11.36
CA LEU A 458 -21.56 -8.69 -10.36
C LEU A 458 -20.92 -7.30 -10.19
N ALA A 459 -21.15 -6.39 -11.14
CA ALA A 459 -20.78 -4.99 -10.99
C ALA A 459 -21.75 -4.26 -10.03
N THR A 460 -21.72 -4.62 -8.74
CA THR A 460 -22.66 -4.14 -7.70
C THR A 460 -22.59 -2.64 -7.45
N ALA A 461 -21.46 -2.03 -7.71
CA ALA A 461 -21.28 -0.58 -7.58
C ALA A 461 -21.99 0.24 -8.67
N VAL A 462 -22.58 -0.41 -9.66
CA VAL A 462 -23.21 0.22 -10.81
C VAL A 462 -24.70 -0.08 -10.79
N LYS A 463 -25.54 0.98 -10.71
CA LYS A 463 -26.97 0.88 -10.86
C LYS A 463 -27.31 0.59 -12.33
N LYS A 464 -28.24 -0.29 -12.61
CA LYS A 464 -28.68 -0.63 -13.98
C LYS A 464 -30.13 -0.23 -14.12
N GLU A 465 -30.43 0.58 -15.13
CA GLU A 465 -31.76 0.97 -15.51
C GLU A 465 -32.01 0.60 -16.98
N HIS A 466 -33.06 -0.14 -17.23
CA HIS A 466 -33.40 -0.61 -18.56
C HIS A 466 -34.83 -0.20 -18.90
N ILE A 467 -34.98 0.63 -19.89
CA ILE A 467 -36.25 1.16 -20.36
C ILE A 467 -36.55 0.56 -21.74
N ASN A 468 -37.63 -0.15 -21.83
CA ASN A 468 -38.13 -0.80 -23.05
C ASN A 468 -39.59 -0.49 -23.25
N LYS A 469 -39.94 0.75 -23.55
CA LYS A 469 -41.32 1.23 -23.74
C LYS A 469 -41.97 0.60 -24.96
N ALA A 470 -41.19 0.24 -25.99
CA ALA A 470 -41.65 -0.40 -27.21
C ALA A 470 -41.90 -1.91 -27.05
N ASN A 471 -41.69 -2.50 -25.87
CA ASN A 471 -41.77 -3.93 -25.58
C ASN A 471 -41.00 -4.80 -26.60
N GLU A 472 -39.81 -4.30 -27.05
CA GLU A 472 -38.97 -5.03 -28.01
C GLU A 472 -38.45 -6.35 -27.39
N ARG A 473 -38.66 -7.46 -28.09
CA ARG A 473 -38.28 -8.81 -27.65
C ARG A 473 -37.20 -9.44 -28.52
N PHE A 474 -36.62 -8.70 -29.47
CA PHE A 474 -35.59 -9.16 -30.41
C PHE A 474 -35.99 -10.44 -31.19
N ARG A 475 -37.27 -10.61 -31.49
CA ARG A 475 -37.79 -11.77 -32.26
C ARG A 475 -37.55 -11.62 -33.73
N HIS A 476 -37.62 -10.39 -34.25
CA HIS A 476 -37.41 -10.07 -35.65
C HIS A 476 -36.03 -9.43 -35.80
N PRO A 477 -35.25 -9.85 -36.83
CA PRO A 477 -33.95 -9.24 -37.12
C PRO A 477 -34.07 -7.74 -37.37
N ALA A 478 -33.05 -6.99 -36.94
CA ALA A 478 -32.95 -5.56 -37.22
C ALA A 478 -31.47 -5.14 -37.28
N ILE A 479 -31.22 -3.98 -37.87
CA ILE A 479 -29.94 -3.28 -37.67
C ILE A 479 -30.07 -2.48 -36.38
N ILE A 480 -29.39 -2.95 -35.35
CA ILE A 480 -29.32 -2.26 -34.02
C ILE A 480 -28.26 -1.19 -34.12
N ILE A 481 -28.64 0.06 -33.88
CA ILE A 481 -27.70 1.17 -33.78
C ILE A 481 -27.67 1.70 -32.36
N ALA A 482 -26.46 1.95 -31.83
CA ALA A 482 -26.29 2.51 -30.49
C ALA A 482 -25.19 3.58 -30.47
N ASN A 483 -25.30 4.54 -29.56
CA ASN A 483 -24.22 5.47 -29.31
C ASN A 483 -23.06 4.77 -28.56
N HIS A 484 -21.81 5.23 -28.73
CA HIS A 484 -20.64 4.54 -28.24
C HIS A 484 -19.87 5.38 -27.22
N GLN A 485 -20.00 5.01 -25.96
CA GLN A 485 -19.42 5.75 -24.82
C GLN A 485 -18.23 5.00 -24.17
N SER A 486 -18.33 3.69 -24.04
CA SER A 486 -17.44 2.90 -23.21
C SER A 486 -17.22 1.49 -23.77
N PHE A 487 -16.26 0.78 -23.22
CA PHE A 487 -16.10 -0.66 -23.45
C PHE A 487 -17.31 -1.48 -22.93
N ILE A 488 -17.97 -0.97 -21.89
CA ILE A 488 -19.17 -1.62 -21.31
C ILE A 488 -20.32 -1.68 -22.30
N ASP A 489 -20.38 -0.79 -23.28
CA ASP A 489 -21.48 -0.73 -24.27
C ASP A 489 -21.66 -2.06 -25.00
N ILE A 490 -20.55 -2.73 -25.31
CA ILE A 490 -20.53 -4.05 -25.96
C ILE A 490 -21.19 -5.09 -25.05
N LEU A 491 -20.82 -5.10 -23.77
CA LEU A 491 -21.37 -6.03 -22.79
C LEU A 491 -22.88 -5.78 -22.59
N VAL A 492 -23.31 -4.51 -22.56
CA VAL A 492 -24.70 -4.13 -22.45
C VAL A 492 -25.52 -4.65 -23.64
N LEU A 493 -25.07 -4.38 -24.87
CA LEU A 493 -25.79 -4.83 -26.07
C LEU A 493 -25.86 -6.37 -26.16
N LEU A 494 -24.75 -7.07 -25.92
CA LEU A 494 -24.72 -8.54 -25.95
C LEU A 494 -25.52 -9.17 -24.79
N SER A 495 -25.76 -8.45 -23.71
CA SER A 495 -26.60 -8.93 -22.63
C SER A 495 -28.09 -8.91 -22.96
N LEU A 496 -28.53 -8.08 -23.94
CA LEU A 496 -29.96 -7.94 -24.29
C LEU A 496 -30.51 -9.20 -24.96
N SER A 497 -29.80 -9.76 -25.93
CA SER A 497 -30.23 -10.95 -26.65
C SER A 497 -29.07 -11.80 -27.13
N SER A 498 -29.25 -13.13 -27.15
CA SER A 498 -28.29 -14.08 -27.75
C SER A 498 -28.28 -14.06 -29.30
N LYS A 499 -29.21 -13.33 -29.89
CA LYS A 499 -29.35 -13.19 -31.34
C LYS A 499 -28.80 -11.86 -31.85
N ILE A 500 -27.82 -11.28 -31.17
CA ILE A 500 -27.12 -10.04 -31.56
C ILE A 500 -25.70 -10.40 -32.00
N LEU A 501 -25.35 -10.06 -33.23
CA LEU A 501 -23.99 -10.11 -33.75
C LEU A 501 -23.49 -8.68 -33.95
N MET A 502 -22.19 -8.43 -33.71
CA MET A 502 -21.64 -7.07 -33.77
C MET A 502 -20.70 -6.88 -34.92
N VAL A 503 -20.70 -5.67 -35.49
CA VAL A 503 -19.63 -5.20 -36.37
C VAL A 503 -18.52 -4.62 -35.46
N THR A 504 -17.29 -5.10 -35.68
CA THR A 504 -16.14 -4.82 -34.83
C THR A 504 -15.01 -4.15 -35.61
N ASN A 505 -14.11 -3.52 -34.88
CA ASN A 505 -12.88 -2.91 -35.40
C ASN A 505 -11.67 -3.86 -35.28
N HIS A 506 -10.52 -3.43 -35.83
CA HIS A 506 -9.28 -4.20 -35.88
C HIS A 506 -8.83 -4.70 -34.50
N TRP A 507 -8.87 -3.85 -33.47
CA TRP A 507 -8.41 -4.20 -32.14
C TRP A 507 -9.25 -5.33 -31.50
N VAL A 508 -10.57 -5.26 -31.66
CA VAL A 508 -11.49 -6.28 -31.14
C VAL A 508 -11.32 -7.59 -31.89
N TRP A 509 -11.19 -7.52 -33.21
CA TRP A 509 -11.07 -8.69 -34.08
C TRP A 509 -9.79 -9.49 -33.84
N HIS A 510 -8.66 -8.82 -33.62
CA HIS A 510 -7.35 -9.43 -33.40
C HIS A 510 -7.02 -9.62 -31.90
N SER A 511 -7.97 -9.39 -30.99
CA SER A 511 -7.75 -9.60 -29.56
C SER A 511 -7.34 -11.04 -29.26
N PRO A 512 -6.24 -11.28 -28.50
CA PRO A 512 -5.81 -12.62 -28.12
C PRO A 512 -6.80 -13.33 -27.22
N PHE A 513 -7.61 -12.58 -26.45
CA PHE A 513 -8.55 -13.14 -25.48
C PHE A 513 -9.89 -13.51 -26.09
N PHE A 514 -10.55 -12.60 -26.77
CA PHE A 514 -11.91 -12.81 -27.30
C PHE A 514 -12.01 -12.82 -28.82
N GLY A 515 -10.95 -12.50 -29.56
CA GLY A 515 -10.97 -12.48 -31.02
C GLY A 515 -11.37 -13.83 -31.65
N ALA A 516 -10.85 -14.94 -31.11
CA ALA A 516 -11.22 -16.28 -31.58
C ALA A 516 -12.72 -16.60 -31.35
N ILE A 517 -13.26 -16.15 -30.22
CA ILE A 517 -14.68 -16.37 -29.86
C ILE A 517 -15.59 -15.65 -30.83
N ILE A 518 -15.33 -14.35 -31.08
CA ILE A 518 -16.17 -13.52 -31.96
C ILE A 518 -16.10 -13.98 -33.42
N ARG A 519 -14.94 -14.44 -33.89
CA ARG A 519 -14.80 -15.07 -35.22
C ARG A 519 -15.57 -16.37 -35.35
N TYR A 520 -15.58 -17.20 -34.28
CA TYR A 520 -16.35 -18.45 -34.26
C TYR A 520 -17.88 -18.23 -34.40
N VAL A 521 -18.40 -17.17 -33.77
CA VAL A 521 -19.86 -16.84 -33.80
C VAL A 521 -20.24 -15.93 -34.97
N ASP A 522 -19.31 -15.69 -35.91
CA ASP A 522 -19.51 -14.88 -37.13
C ASP A 522 -19.82 -13.39 -36.87
N PHE A 523 -19.09 -12.74 -35.94
CA PHE A 523 -19.04 -11.29 -35.92
C PHE A 523 -18.34 -10.75 -37.16
N TYR A 524 -18.49 -9.48 -37.46
CA TYR A 524 -18.02 -8.89 -38.69
C TYR A 524 -16.93 -7.87 -38.46
N TYR A 525 -15.89 -7.87 -39.33
CA TYR A 525 -14.77 -6.92 -39.27
C TYR A 525 -14.95 -5.81 -40.30
N ILE A 526 -15.06 -4.56 -39.78
CA ILE A 526 -15.32 -3.39 -40.64
C ILE A 526 -14.20 -3.10 -41.63
N GLY A 527 -12.95 -3.51 -41.38
CA GLY A 527 -11.78 -3.20 -42.21
C GLY A 527 -11.74 -3.92 -43.55
N GLU A 528 -12.52 -4.99 -43.73
CA GLU A 528 -12.62 -5.76 -44.97
C GLU A 528 -13.76 -5.27 -45.88
N GLY A 529 -14.51 -4.25 -45.44
CA GLY A 529 -15.67 -3.76 -46.20
C GLY A 529 -16.94 -4.58 -45.98
N TYR A 530 -18.11 -4.01 -46.26
CA TYR A 530 -19.40 -4.68 -46.05
C TYR A 530 -19.72 -5.68 -47.13
N GLU A 531 -19.25 -5.48 -48.34
CA GLU A 531 -19.55 -6.32 -49.52
C GLU A 531 -19.09 -7.74 -49.29
N GLN A 532 -17.92 -7.94 -48.71
CA GLN A 532 -17.33 -9.26 -48.43
C GLN A 532 -18.15 -10.10 -47.46
N TYR A 533 -18.91 -9.44 -46.55
CA TYR A 533 -19.72 -10.12 -45.54
C TYR A 533 -21.21 -10.18 -45.90
N MET A 534 -21.65 -9.56 -46.98
CA MET A 534 -23.08 -9.39 -47.28
C MET A 534 -23.82 -10.72 -47.32
N GLU A 535 -23.27 -11.73 -48.00
CA GLU A 535 -23.92 -13.04 -48.07
C GLU A 535 -23.98 -13.75 -46.69
N ARG A 536 -22.93 -13.62 -45.92
CA ARG A 536 -22.91 -14.15 -44.55
C ARG A 536 -23.91 -13.41 -43.63
N MET A 537 -24.06 -12.11 -43.78
CA MET A 537 -25.03 -11.30 -43.09
C MET A 537 -26.46 -11.71 -43.44
N ARG A 538 -26.76 -11.87 -44.76
CA ARG A 538 -28.07 -12.34 -45.22
C ARG A 538 -28.43 -13.71 -44.64
N LYS A 539 -27.46 -14.64 -44.59
CA LYS A 539 -27.71 -15.96 -43.98
C LYS A 539 -28.00 -15.85 -42.48
N LYS A 540 -27.29 -15.05 -41.75
CA LYS A 540 -27.50 -14.87 -40.30
C LYS A 540 -28.79 -14.14 -40.02
N VAL A 541 -29.19 -13.17 -40.82
CA VAL A 541 -30.49 -12.51 -40.74
C VAL A 541 -31.61 -13.50 -40.96
N LYS A 542 -31.52 -14.42 -41.95
CA LYS A 542 -32.48 -15.51 -42.15
C LYS A 542 -32.55 -16.48 -40.97
N GLU A 543 -31.43 -16.67 -40.23
CA GLU A 543 -31.37 -17.44 -38.98
C GLU A 543 -31.96 -16.67 -37.76
N GLY A 544 -32.41 -15.43 -37.96
CA GLY A 544 -33.05 -14.58 -36.94
C GLY A 544 -32.09 -13.74 -36.12
N TYR A 545 -30.86 -13.50 -36.59
CA TYR A 545 -29.89 -12.64 -35.92
C TYR A 545 -30.02 -11.18 -36.35
N SER A 546 -29.94 -10.27 -35.39
CA SER A 546 -29.78 -8.83 -35.59
C SER A 546 -28.33 -8.46 -35.65
N ILE A 547 -27.98 -7.37 -36.36
CA ILE A 547 -26.63 -6.88 -36.51
C ILE A 547 -26.51 -5.55 -35.76
N ALA A 548 -25.65 -5.50 -34.75
CA ALA A 548 -25.45 -4.30 -33.95
C ALA A 548 -24.19 -3.52 -34.41
N ILE A 549 -24.34 -2.22 -34.55
CA ILE A 549 -23.32 -1.31 -35.05
C ILE A 549 -23.29 -0.05 -34.20
N PHE A 550 -22.11 0.43 -33.87
CA PHE A 550 -21.91 1.77 -33.34
C PHE A 550 -21.63 2.73 -34.51
N PRO A 551 -22.62 3.52 -34.94
CA PRO A 551 -22.45 4.36 -36.14
C PRO A 551 -21.45 5.50 -35.96
N GLU A 552 -21.00 5.80 -34.74
CA GLU A 552 -19.95 6.76 -34.42
C GLU A 552 -18.54 6.25 -34.78
N GLY A 553 -18.36 4.94 -35.00
CA GLY A 553 -17.08 4.30 -35.30
C GLY A 553 -16.09 4.24 -34.14
N THR A 554 -16.13 5.18 -33.19
CA THR A 554 -15.24 5.21 -32.03
C THR A 554 -15.94 5.77 -30.79
N ARG A 555 -15.49 5.35 -29.60
CA ARG A 555 -15.97 5.87 -28.33
C ARG A 555 -15.76 7.38 -28.19
N THR A 556 -16.69 8.04 -27.54
CA THR A 556 -16.60 9.46 -27.17
C THR A 556 -15.67 9.66 -25.94
N TYR A 557 -15.09 10.86 -25.78
CA TYR A 557 -14.34 11.23 -24.57
C TYR A 557 -15.20 11.95 -23.54
N ASN A 558 -16.18 12.75 -24.00
CA ASN A 558 -16.99 13.62 -23.16
C ASN A 558 -18.46 13.16 -23.00
N GLY A 559 -18.82 12.02 -23.55
CA GLY A 559 -20.20 11.49 -23.50
C GLY A 559 -21.14 12.10 -24.55
N LYS A 560 -20.73 13.13 -25.30
CA LYS A 560 -21.57 13.70 -26.36
C LYS A 560 -21.54 12.80 -27.60
N MET A 561 -22.67 12.60 -28.26
CA MET A 561 -22.74 11.79 -29.48
C MET A 561 -22.00 12.45 -30.63
N LYS A 562 -21.20 11.67 -31.32
CA LYS A 562 -20.49 12.09 -32.54
C LYS A 562 -21.37 12.04 -33.78
N ARG A 563 -20.79 12.43 -34.90
CA ARG A 563 -21.39 12.24 -36.21
C ARG A 563 -21.53 10.75 -36.54
N PHE A 564 -22.67 10.35 -37.11
CA PHE A 564 -22.91 8.98 -37.56
C PHE A 564 -22.33 8.77 -38.96
N HIS A 565 -21.69 7.62 -39.15
CA HIS A 565 -21.28 7.11 -40.44
C HIS A 565 -22.45 6.42 -41.13
N LYS A 566 -22.45 6.47 -42.46
CA LYS A 566 -23.58 5.96 -43.31
C LYS A 566 -23.66 4.43 -43.31
N GLY A 567 -22.63 3.67 -42.94
CA GLY A 567 -22.51 2.22 -43.14
C GLY A 567 -23.63 1.42 -42.49
N ALA A 568 -24.10 1.78 -41.31
CA ALA A 568 -25.19 1.08 -40.62
C ALA A 568 -26.52 1.22 -41.37
N PHE A 569 -26.77 2.39 -41.92
CA PHE A 569 -28.00 2.74 -42.69
C PHE A 569 -27.97 2.11 -44.10
N TYR A 570 -26.81 2.08 -44.72
CA TYR A 570 -26.61 1.33 -45.96
C TYR A 570 -26.88 -0.17 -45.76
N LEU A 571 -26.40 -0.76 -44.65
CA LEU A 571 -26.68 -2.17 -44.39
C LEU A 571 -28.17 -2.43 -44.10
N ALA A 572 -28.89 -1.53 -43.48
CA ALA A 572 -30.34 -1.64 -43.24
C ALA A 572 -31.11 -1.70 -44.59
N GLU A 573 -30.77 -0.84 -45.52
CA GLU A 573 -31.34 -0.79 -46.88
C GLU A 573 -30.97 -2.06 -47.68
N ALA A 574 -29.66 -2.44 -47.72
CA ALA A 574 -29.20 -3.59 -48.49
C ALA A 574 -29.69 -4.94 -47.96
N LEU A 575 -29.94 -5.08 -46.68
CA LEU A 575 -30.48 -6.29 -46.04
C LEU A 575 -32.01 -6.26 -45.91
N LYS A 576 -32.65 -5.15 -46.24
CA LYS A 576 -34.07 -4.91 -46.06
C LYS A 576 -34.56 -5.12 -44.61
N LEU A 577 -33.84 -4.47 -43.69
CA LEU A 577 -34.12 -4.58 -42.25
C LEU A 577 -34.49 -3.23 -41.64
N ASP A 578 -35.39 -3.28 -40.66
CA ASP A 578 -35.71 -2.15 -39.77
C ASP A 578 -34.46 -1.72 -38.97
N ILE A 579 -34.46 -0.47 -38.57
CA ILE A 579 -33.45 0.07 -37.66
C ILE A 579 -34.02 0.08 -36.23
N LEU A 580 -33.26 -0.47 -35.30
CA LEU A 580 -33.61 -0.46 -33.87
C LEU A 580 -32.59 0.43 -33.12
N PRO A 581 -32.96 1.67 -32.78
CA PRO A 581 -32.10 2.55 -32.04
C PRO A 581 -32.06 2.20 -30.55
N ILE A 582 -30.85 2.17 -29.94
CA ILE A 582 -30.67 1.95 -28.50
C ILE A 582 -29.79 3.09 -27.98
N LEU A 583 -30.23 3.73 -26.92
CA LEU A 583 -29.48 4.79 -26.25
C LEU A 583 -28.85 4.30 -24.96
N LEU A 584 -27.54 4.59 -24.82
CA LEU A 584 -26.73 4.23 -23.68
C LEU A 584 -26.28 5.52 -22.99
N TYR A 585 -26.55 5.65 -21.68
CA TYR A 585 -26.11 6.79 -20.89
C TYR A 585 -25.37 6.34 -19.63
N GLY A 586 -24.35 7.10 -19.25
CA GLY A 586 -23.57 6.91 -18.01
C GLY A 586 -22.40 5.96 -18.13
N ASN A 587 -22.27 5.18 -19.19
CA ASN A 587 -21.22 4.18 -19.38
C ASN A 587 -19.81 4.81 -19.41
N ASN A 588 -19.66 6.03 -19.98
CA ASN A 588 -18.41 6.79 -19.97
C ASN A 588 -18.04 7.30 -18.56
N LYS A 589 -19.02 7.49 -17.68
CA LYS A 589 -18.80 7.89 -16.28
C LYS A 589 -18.31 6.72 -15.45
N ILE A 590 -18.61 5.48 -15.84
CA ILE A 590 -18.17 4.24 -15.17
C ILE A 590 -16.78 3.84 -15.65
N ILE A 591 -16.57 3.70 -16.98
CA ILE A 591 -15.26 3.43 -17.58
C ILE A 591 -15.04 4.48 -18.67
N ALA A 592 -14.25 5.50 -18.36
CA ALA A 592 -13.90 6.51 -19.34
C ALA A 592 -12.91 5.96 -20.38
N LYS A 593 -13.00 6.43 -21.62
CA LYS A 593 -12.07 6.07 -22.70
C LYS A 593 -10.62 6.38 -22.34
N ALA A 594 -10.37 7.50 -21.64
CA ALA A 594 -9.04 7.92 -21.21
C ALA A 594 -8.53 7.23 -19.93
N GLN A 595 -9.38 6.47 -19.24
CA GLN A 595 -9.04 5.78 -17.98
C GLN A 595 -9.70 4.38 -17.94
N PRO A 596 -9.26 3.45 -18.82
CA PRO A 596 -9.94 2.17 -19.03
C PRO A 596 -9.84 1.22 -17.82
N PHE A 597 -8.83 1.39 -16.95
CA PHE A 597 -8.60 0.54 -15.79
C PHE A 597 -9.11 1.14 -14.47
N ASN A 598 -10.18 1.93 -14.52
CA ASN A 598 -10.81 2.50 -13.34
C ASN A 598 -12.33 2.40 -13.45
N ILE A 599 -12.91 1.33 -12.90
CA ILE A 599 -14.36 1.14 -12.84
C ILE A 599 -14.91 1.92 -11.65
N ARG A 600 -15.73 2.92 -11.95
CA ARG A 600 -16.32 3.85 -10.97
C ARG A 600 -17.76 3.47 -10.65
N LYS A 601 -18.28 4.02 -9.56
CA LYS A 601 -19.73 3.97 -9.28
C LYS A 601 -20.48 4.82 -10.29
N GLY A 602 -21.69 4.42 -10.64
CA GLY A 602 -22.49 5.15 -11.58
C GLY A 602 -23.76 4.39 -11.97
N ILE A 603 -24.35 4.84 -13.08
CA ILE A 603 -25.57 4.27 -13.63
C ILE A 603 -25.31 3.83 -15.08
N ILE A 604 -25.73 2.62 -15.41
CA ILE A 604 -25.91 2.15 -16.78
C ILE A 604 -27.40 2.33 -17.10
N TYR A 605 -27.69 3.34 -17.89
CA TYR A 605 -29.04 3.56 -18.38
C TYR A 605 -29.12 3.14 -19.85
N THR A 606 -30.11 2.28 -20.16
CA THR A 606 -30.31 1.75 -21.49
C THR A 606 -31.75 1.99 -21.87
N GLU A 607 -31.99 2.74 -22.95
CA GLU A 607 -33.35 2.95 -23.49
C GLU A 607 -33.43 2.39 -24.90
N ILE A 608 -34.36 1.44 -25.09
CA ILE A 608 -34.69 0.88 -26.40
C ILE A 608 -35.80 1.74 -26.97
N LEU A 609 -35.51 2.40 -28.12
CA LEU A 609 -36.45 3.24 -28.81
C LEU A 609 -37.36 2.43 -29.73
N PRO A 610 -38.47 2.97 -30.20
CA PRO A 610 -39.30 2.32 -31.19
C PRO A 610 -38.53 1.94 -32.44
N ARG A 611 -38.85 0.80 -32.97
CA ARG A 611 -38.30 0.30 -34.24
C ARG A 611 -38.71 1.25 -35.37
N ILE A 612 -37.75 1.59 -36.21
CA ILE A 612 -37.95 2.43 -37.40
C ILE A 612 -38.01 1.52 -38.61
N PRO A 613 -39.24 1.29 -39.16
CA PRO A 613 -39.41 0.46 -40.35
C PRO A 613 -38.68 0.98 -41.59
N LEU A 614 -38.36 0.10 -42.50
CA LEU A 614 -37.66 0.49 -43.73
C LEU A 614 -38.55 1.38 -44.62
N ASP A 615 -39.83 1.23 -44.59
CA ASP A 615 -40.84 1.97 -45.34
C ASP A 615 -41.28 3.28 -44.69
N ASP A 616 -40.79 3.59 -43.47
CA ASP A 616 -41.06 4.86 -42.83
C ASP A 616 -40.30 6.04 -43.49
N LEU A 617 -41.04 6.74 -44.37
CA LEU A 617 -40.50 7.90 -45.09
C LEU A 617 -40.28 9.14 -44.20
N SER A 618 -40.80 9.20 -42.99
CA SER A 618 -40.58 10.33 -42.09
C SER A 618 -39.11 10.51 -41.76
N PHE A 619 -38.31 9.42 -41.79
CA PHE A 619 -36.87 9.44 -41.62
C PHE A 619 -36.08 9.54 -42.93
N GLY A 620 -36.75 9.67 -44.09
CA GLY A 620 -36.12 9.83 -45.38
C GLY A 620 -36.23 8.57 -46.28
N SER A 621 -36.08 8.77 -47.60
CA SER A 621 -36.17 7.74 -48.61
C SER A 621 -34.85 7.02 -48.90
N THR A 622 -33.70 7.65 -48.61
CA THR A 622 -32.37 7.10 -48.85
C THR A 622 -31.62 6.89 -47.55
N TYR A 623 -30.64 5.96 -47.57
CA TYR A 623 -29.77 5.72 -46.41
C TYR A 623 -29.02 6.99 -45.97
N GLN A 624 -28.71 7.94 -46.88
CA GLN A 624 -28.06 9.20 -46.55
C GLN A 624 -28.99 10.12 -45.75
N GLU A 625 -30.23 10.27 -46.16
CA GLU A 625 -31.25 11.05 -45.46
C GLU A 625 -31.59 10.43 -44.12
N ARG A 626 -31.78 9.11 -44.09
CA ARG A 626 -32.00 8.35 -42.84
C ARG A 626 -30.87 8.52 -41.87
N THR A 627 -29.64 8.55 -42.33
CA THR A 627 -28.48 8.80 -41.45
C THR A 627 -28.61 10.17 -40.73
N LYS A 628 -28.98 11.22 -41.47
CA LYS A 628 -29.10 12.57 -40.90
C LYS A 628 -30.27 12.67 -39.95
N ARG A 629 -31.49 12.23 -40.36
CA ARG A 629 -32.70 12.36 -39.55
C ARG A 629 -32.70 11.48 -38.31
N ILE A 630 -32.28 10.22 -38.43
CA ILE A 630 -32.17 9.32 -37.26
C ILE A 630 -31.07 9.77 -36.31
N SER A 631 -29.97 10.29 -36.81
CA SER A 631 -28.92 10.90 -35.95
C SER A 631 -29.44 12.10 -35.17
N ALA A 632 -30.22 12.97 -35.81
CA ALA A 632 -30.89 14.12 -35.15
C ALA A 632 -31.88 13.65 -34.08
N TYR A 633 -32.77 12.72 -34.43
CA TYR A 633 -33.74 12.13 -33.50
C TYR A 633 -33.03 11.49 -32.27
N MET A 634 -32.02 10.65 -32.50
CA MET A 634 -31.30 10.02 -31.38
C MET A 634 -30.59 11.06 -30.50
N LYS A 635 -30.05 12.13 -31.07
CA LYS A 635 -29.40 13.22 -30.31
C LYS A 635 -30.43 13.97 -29.45
N GLU A 636 -31.61 14.24 -29.99
CA GLU A 636 -32.68 14.91 -29.26
C GLU A 636 -33.14 14.09 -28.07
N VAL A 637 -33.44 12.80 -28.32
CA VAL A 637 -33.82 11.88 -27.22
C VAL A 637 -32.73 11.71 -26.19
N TYR A 638 -31.45 11.63 -26.63
CA TYR A 638 -30.32 11.55 -25.73
C TYR A 638 -30.15 12.83 -24.88
N ALA A 639 -30.38 14.00 -25.45
CA ALA A 639 -30.38 15.25 -24.70
C ALA A 639 -31.50 15.28 -23.64
N ARG A 640 -32.68 14.71 -23.94
CA ARG A 640 -33.75 14.48 -22.95
C ARG A 640 -33.26 13.57 -21.81
N ILE A 641 -32.67 12.39 -22.16
CA ILE A 641 -32.13 11.46 -21.16
C ILE A 641 -31.09 12.15 -20.29
N CYS A 642 -30.19 12.92 -20.89
CA CYS A 642 -29.19 13.68 -20.13
C CYS A 642 -29.84 14.61 -19.11
N ARG A 643 -30.87 15.35 -19.48
CA ARG A 643 -31.61 16.25 -18.58
C ARG A 643 -32.34 15.50 -17.47
N GLU A 644 -32.96 14.38 -17.78
CA GLU A 644 -33.68 13.52 -16.82
C GLU A 644 -32.70 12.84 -15.83
N GLN A 645 -31.53 12.44 -16.28
CA GLN A 645 -30.52 11.73 -15.49
C GLN A 645 -29.50 12.64 -14.80
N ASN A 646 -29.38 13.92 -15.22
CA ASN A 646 -28.56 14.92 -14.56
C ASN A 646 -29.29 15.47 -13.31
N THR A 647 -29.50 14.58 -12.35
CA THR A 647 -30.14 14.91 -11.07
C THR A 647 -29.20 14.62 -9.92
N THR A 648 -29.44 15.26 -8.80
CA THR A 648 -28.70 15.01 -7.56
C THR A 648 -28.85 13.59 -7.04
N ASP A 649 -29.87 12.84 -7.47
CA ASP A 649 -30.10 11.45 -7.08
C ASP A 649 -29.23 10.45 -7.85
N ASN A 650 -28.54 10.92 -8.90
CA ASN A 650 -27.65 10.07 -9.68
C ASN A 650 -26.34 9.76 -8.90
N PRO A 651 -26.07 8.49 -8.58
CA PRO A 651 -24.90 8.11 -7.79
C PRO A 651 -23.57 8.58 -8.38
N ALA A 652 -23.51 8.74 -9.70
CA ALA A 652 -22.29 9.19 -10.38
C ALA A 652 -21.90 10.63 -10.00
N PHE A 653 -22.87 11.50 -9.78
CA PHE A 653 -22.57 12.90 -9.40
C PHE A 653 -22.08 13.00 -7.96
N TYR A 654 -22.71 12.30 -7.02
CA TYR A 654 -22.24 12.25 -5.64
C TYR A 654 -20.84 11.63 -5.53
N GLU A 655 -20.59 10.56 -6.24
CA GLU A 655 -19.27 9.93 -6.26
C GLU A 655 -18.22 10.89 -6.85
N ALA A 656 -18.53 11.56 -7.96
CA ALA A 656 -17.64 12.54 -8.58
C ALA A 656 -17.32 13.69 -7.63
N LEU A 657 -18.34 14.21 -6.94
CA LEU A 657 -18.19 15.30 -5.98
C LEU A 657 -17.29 14.88 -4.80
N ILE A 658 -17.51 13.70 -4.21
CA ILE A 658 -16.66 13.17 -3.14
C ILE A 658 -15.22 12.96 -3.64
N GLN A 659 -15.07 12.37 -4.83
CA GLN A 659 -13.76 12.13 -5.43
C GLN A 659 -12.99 13.40 -5.77
N ASN A 660 -13.67 14.55 -5.89
CA ASN A 660 -13.01 15.84 -6.11
C ASN A 660 -12.15 16.28 -4.91
N TYR A 661 -12.42 15.72 -3.74
CA TYR A 661 -11.75 16.06 -2.49
C TYR A 661 -10.86 14.96 -1.93
N ILE A 662 -10.78 13.78 -2.58
CA ILE A 662 -9.89 12.71 -2.10
C ILE A 662 -8.42 13.14 -2.22
N TYR A 663 -7.60 12.66 -1.31
CA TYR A 663 -6.17 12.98 -1.19
C TYR A 663 -5.85 14.45 -0.84
N LYS A 664 -6.87 15.22 -0.45
CA LYS A 664 -6.71 16.61 0.00
C LYS A 664 -6.59 16.78 1.52
N GLY A 665 -6.35 15.70 2.21
CA GLY A 665 -6.24 15.59 3.66
C GLY A 665 -7.47 14.95 4.30
N PRO A 666 -7.26 14.19 5.40
CA PRO A 666 -8.30 13.38 6.01
C PRO A 666 -9.49 14.21 6.50
N VAL A 667 -9.20 15.36 7.12
CA VAL A 667 -10.22 16.23 7.71
C VAL A 667 -11.16 16.81 6.63
N VAL A 668 -10.62 17.35 5.53
CA VAL A 668 -11.42 17.88 4.42
C VAL A 668 -12.23 16.79 3.75
N GLU A 669 -11.63 15.62 3.55
CA GLU A 669 -12.31 14.50 2.91
C GLU A 669 -13.47 13.97 3.73
N TRP A 670 -13.30 13.79 5.05
CA TRP A 670 -14.36 13.38 5.94
C TRP A 670 -15.47 14.44 6.06
N TYR A 671 -15.09 15.70 6.18
CA TYR A 671 -16.05 16.81 6.19
C TYR A 671 -16.95 16.79 4.94
N ILE A 672 -16.36 16.71 3.76
CA ILE A 672 -17.12 16.69 2.50
C ILE A 672 -18.00 15.43 2.40
N ARG A 673 -17.51 14.26 2.81
CA ARG A 673 -18.32 13.02 2.83
C ARG A 673 -19.54 13.14 3.71
N ILE A 674 -19.39 13.70 4.91
CA ILE A 674 -20.48 13.90 5.85
C ILE A 674 -21.43 14.95 5.29
N LYS A 675 -20.91 16.11 4.88
CA LYS A 675 -21.72 17.21 4.35
C LYS A 675 -22.53 16.77 3.13
N VAL A 676 -21.91 16.15 2.13
CA VAL A 676 -22.60 15.69 0.92
C VAL A 676 -23.66 14.63 1.24
N LYS A 677 -23.43 13.75 2.22
CA LYS A 677 -24.40 12.71 2.62
C LYS A 677 -25.58 13.28 3.41
N MET A 678 -25.33 14.25 4.27
CA MET A 678 -26.34 14.88 5.13
C MET A 678 -27.09 16.00 4.41
N GLU A 679 -26.44 16.67 3.45
CA GLU A 679 -27.00 17.83 2.75
C GLU A 679 -28.02 17.41 1.69
N LYS A 680 -29.30 17.47 2.05
CA LYS A 680 -30.42 17.17 1.13
C LYS A 680 -30.81 18.36 0.25
N ASN A 681 -30.25 19.54 0.54
CA ASN A 681 -30.62 20.79 -0.11
C ASN A 681 -30.08 20.95 -1.52
N TYR A 682 -29.03 20.20 -1.91
CA TYR A 682 -28.55 20.23 -3.31
C TYR A 682 -29.67 19.96 -4.32
N ARG A 683 -30.63 19.08 -3.97
CA ARG A 683 -31.82 18.82 -4.79
C ARG A 683 -32.71 20.04 -4.90
N LEU A 684 -32.93 20.75 -3.79
CA LEU A 684 -33.73 21.95 -3.75
C LEU A 684 -33.04 23.10 -4.48
N PHE A 685 -31.78 23.34 -4.20
CA PHE A 685 -31.00 24.36 -4.92
C PHE A 685 -31.02 24.12 -6.43
N ASN A 686 -30.85 22.88 -6.90
CA ASN A 686 -30.87 22.57 -8.34
C ASN A 686 -32.24 22.83 -8.98
N ARG A 687 -33.36 22.70 -8.23
CA ARG A 687 -34.70 23.03 -8.72
C ARG A 687 -34.96 24.53 -8.79
N LEU A 688 -34.46 25.26 -7.80
CA LEU A 688 -34.63 26.70 -7.69
C LEU A 688 -33.78 27.48 -8.66
N ILE A 689 -32.55 27.02 -8.86
CA ILE A 689 -31.55 27.72 -9.68
C ILE A 689 -31.73 27.35 -11.15
N PRO A 690 -31.83 28.35 -12.05
CA PRO A 690 -31.96 28.10 -13.48
C PRO A 690 -30.85 27.18 -14.03
N VAL A 691 -31.16 26.46 -15.10
CA VAL A 691 -30.17 25.56 -15.76
C VAL A 691 -29.09 26.34 -16.54
N GLN A 692 -29.26 27.61 -16.76
CA GLN A 692 -28.33 28.53 -17.41
C GLN A 692 -28.30 29.87 -16.68
N GLY A 693 -27.21 30.59 -16.79
CA GLY A 693 -27.06 31.94 -16.25
C GLY A 693 -25.88 32.10 -15.30
N GLN A 694 -25.69 33.35 -14.82
CA GLN A 694 -24.62 33.72 -13.91
C GLN A 694 -25.03 33.49 -12.45
N ILE A 695 -24.27 32.67 -11.74
CA ILE A 695 -24.54 32.29 -10.35
C ILE A 695 -23.32 32.72 -9.51
N THR A 696 -23.58 33.41 -8.40
CA THR A 696 -22.53 33.78 -7.45
C THR A 696 -22.83 33.16 -6.08
N ASP A 697 -21.93 32.30 -5.59
CA ASP A 697 -22.01 31.67 -4.29
C ASP A 697 -21.07 32.38 -3.32
N ILE A 698 -21.65 33.11 -2.35
CA ILE A 698 -20.91 33.88 -1.36
C ILE A 698 -20.75 33.06 -0.08
N GLY A 699 -19.51 32.96 0.41
CA GLY A 699 -19.16 32.04 1.49
C GLY A 699 -19.12 30.58 1.00
N CYS A 700 -18.61 30.35 -0.20
CA CYS A 700 -18.63 29.05 -0.85
C CYS A 700 -17.76 27.97 -0.16
N GLY A 701 -16.86 28.36 0.74
CA GLY A 701 -15.94 27.48 1.45
C GLY A 701 -15.06 26.68 0.47
N PHE A 702 -15.06 25.37 0.63
CA PHE A 702 -14.37 24.46 -0.29
C PHE A 702 -15.07 24.30 -1.66
N GLY A 703 -16.20 24.95 -1.90
CA GLY A 703 -16.95 24.97 -3.14
C GLY A 703 -17.78 23.73 -3.49
N PRO A 704 -18.27 22.89 -2.56
CA PRO A 704 -19.00 21.67 -2.91
C PRO A 704 -20.34 21.95 -3.63
N LEU A 705 -21.04 23.03 -3.26
CA LEU A 705 -22.28 23.42 -3.95
C LEU A 705 -21.98 23.93 -5.37
N CYS A 706 -20.96 24.77 -5.53
CA CYS A 706 -20.53 25.25 -6.85
C CYS A 706 -20.20 24.10 -7.79
N TYR A 707 -19.42 23.11 -7.33
CA TYR A 707 -19.09 21.93 -8.10
C TYR A 707 -20.30 21.08 -8.44
N MET A 708 -21.26 20.91 -7.49
CA MET A 708 -22.49 20.18 -7.74
C MET A 708 -23.35 20.86 -8.82
N LEU A 709 -23.54 22.18 -8.72
CA LEU A 709 -24.30 22.94 -9.71
C LEU A 709 -23.67 22.90 -11.10
N SER A 710 -22.35 22.96 -11.18
CA SER A 710 -21.60 22.84 -12.43
C SER A 710 -21.69 21.43 -13.05
N LEU A 711 -21.69 20.37 -12.23
CA LEU A 711 -21.90 19.00 -12.71
C LEU A 711 -23.30 18.75 -13.28
N LEU A 712 -24.30 19.47 -12.77
CA LEU A 712 -25.70 19.29 -13.16
C LEU A 712 -26.07 20.05 -14.43
N SER A 713 -25.38 21.15 -14.73
CA SER A 713 -25.52 21.89 -15.99
C SER A 713 -24.20 22.56 -16.39
N GLU A 714 -23.79 22.32 -17.63
CA GLU A 714 -22.60 22.98 -18.24
C GLU A 714 -22.90 24.43 -18.67
N ASP A 715 -24.17 24.85 -18.72
CA ASP A 715 -24.60 26.19 -19.18
C ASP A 715 -24.65 27.22 -18.04
N ARG A 716 -24.25 26.85 -16.82
CA ARG A 716 -24.14 27.73 -15.66
C ARG A 716 -22.73 28.32 -15.57
N GLU A 717 -22.64 29.63 -15.50
CA GLU A 717 -21.42 30.37 -15.15
C GLU A 717 -21.40 30.59 -13.64
N ILE A 718 -20.46 29.98 -12.93
CA ILE A 718 -20.47 29.94 -11.46
C ILE A 718 -19.22 30.63 -10.91
N LEU A 719 -19.44 31.58 -10.00
CA LEU A 719 -18.40 32.26 -9.24
C LEU A 719 -18.58 31.96 -7.74
N GLY A 720 -17.62 31.24 -7.14
CA GLY A 720 -17.54 31.08 -5.69
C GLY A 720 -16.62 32.12 -5.05
N ILE A 721 -17.05 32.78 -4.00
CA ILE A 721 -16.27 33.76 -3.24
C ILE A 721 -16.20 33.33 -1.79
N ASP A 722 -15.01 33.35 -1.20
CA ASP A 722 -14.82 33.11 0.23
C ASP A 722 -13.64 33.96 0.74
N TYR A 723 -13.69 34.33 2.01
CA TYR A 723 -12.63 35.10 2.65
C TYR A 723 -11.45 34.25 3.13
N ASP A 724 -11.60 32.93 3.19
CA ASP A 724 -10.55 31.99 3.58
C ASP A 724 -9.73 31.57 2.35
N GLU A 725 -8.50 32.08 2.29
CA GLU A 725 -7.58 31.82 1.17
C GLU A 725 -7.25 30.33 1.02
N ASP A 726 -7.10 29.59 2.14
CA ASP A 726 -6.78 28.15 2.11
C ASP A 726 -7.94 27.33 1.53
N LYS A 727 -9.19 27.70 1.86
CA LYS A 727 -10.38 27.05 1.29
C LYS A 727 -10.49 27.31 -0.20
N ILE A 728 -10.27 28.55 -0.63
CA ILE A 728 -10.31 28.93 -2.04
C ILE A 728 -9.17 28.26 -2.82
N ALA A 729 -7.95 28.22 -2.27
CA ALA A 729 -6.84 27.50 -2.90
C ALA A 729 -7.17 26.03 -3.12
N LEU A 730 -7.83 25.40 -2.16
CA LEU A 730 -8.26 24.00 -2.27
C LEU A 730 -9.40 23.85 -3.29
N ALA A 731 -10.37 24.77 -3.31
CA ALA A 731 -11.47 24.76 -4.26
C ALA A 731 -10.96 24.92 -5.72
N GLN A 732 -10.00 25.81 -5.96
CA GLN A 732 -9.40 26.04 -7.28
C GLN A 732 -8.66 24.82 -7.86
N HIS A 733 -8.25 23.86 -7.02
CA HIS A 733 -7.46 22.69 -7.42
C HIS A 733 -8.28 21.39 -7.50
N GLY A 734 -9.61 21.46 -7.65
CA GLY A 734 -10.45 20.29 -7.95
C GLY A 734 -10.20 19.73 -9.35
N TRP A 735 -10.33 18.41 -9.55
CA TRP A 735 -10.27 17.80 -10.88
C TRP A 735 -11.54 18.06 -11.72
N LEU A 736 -12.65 18.42 -11.04
CA LEU A 736 -13.94 18.81 -11.68
C LEU A 736 -13.96 20.25 -12.19
N ARG A 737 -12.88 21.00 -11.99
CA ARG A 737 -12.81 22.38 -12.52
C ARG A 737 -13.00 22.43 -14.03
N ASN A 738 -13.71 23.44 -14.48
CA ASN A 738 -13.90 23.75 -15.89
C ASN A 738 -13.83 25.27 -16.12
N GLU A 739 -14.00 25.72 -17.33
CA GLU A 739 -13.93 27.15 -17.72
C GLU A 739 -15.10 27.97 -17.17
N HIS A 740 -16.25 27.35 -16.89
CA HIS A 740 -17.48 27.98 -16.39
C HIS A 740 -17.53 28.09 -14.85
N LEU A 741 -16.50 27.59 -14.14
CA LEU A 741 -16.44 27.56 -12.68
C LEU A 741 -15.19 28.25 -12.18
N GLN A 742 -15.36 29.37 -11.48
CA GLN A 742 -14.30 30.18 -10.91
C GLN A 742 -14.43 30.29 -9.39
N PHE A 743 -13.29 30.37 -8.71
CA PHE A 743 -13.23 30.65 -7.27
C PHE A 743 -12.32 31.83 -7.02
N LYS A 744 -12.73 32.79 -6.17
CA LYS A 744 -11.98 33.98 -5.85
C LYS A 744 -11.91 34.17 -4.33
N HIS A 745 -10.73 34.49 -3.85
CA HIS A 745 -10.53 34.94 -2.49
C HIS A 745 -10.95 36.39 -2.35
N GLY A 746 -11.74 36.69 -1.31
CA GLY A 746 -12.11 38.07 -1.02
C GLY A 746 -13.19 38.19 0.06
N ASN A 747 -13.17 39.32 0.74
CA ASN A 747 -14.23 39.69 1.67
C ASN A 747 -15.48 40.12 0.88
N ALA A 748 -16.61 39.48 1.07
CA ALA A 748 -17.85 39.70 0.34
C ALA A 748 -18.36 41.17 0.44
N LEU A 749 -18.08 41.83 1.56
CA LEU A 749 -18.45 43.24 1.74
C LEU A 749 -17.66 44.16 0.82
N GLU A 750 -16.40 43.88 0.57
CA GLU A 750 -15.49 44.72 -0.22
C GLU A 750 -15.38 44.26 -1.68
N TYR A 751 -15.50 42.96 -1.93
CA TYR A 751 -15.31 42.35 -3.25
C TYR A 751 -16.32 42.95 -4.27
N PRO A 752 -15.90 43.36 -5.48
CA PRO A 752 -16.79 43.86 -6.53
C PRO A 752 -17.64 42.69 -7.09
N LEU A 753 -18.88 42.56 -6.60
CA LEU A 753 -19.80 41.53 -7.05
C LEU A 753 -20.18 41.74 -8.53
N PRO A 754 -20.16 40.69 -9.37
CA PRO A 754 -20.65 40.77 -10.74
C PRO A 754 -22.18 40.82 -10.78
N GLU A 755 -22.75 41.25 -11.90
CA GLU A 755 -24.18 41.09 -12.16
C GLU A 755 -24.52 39.59 -12.26
N SER A 756 -25.49 39.15 -11.50
CA SER A 756 -25.84 37.73 -11.39
C SER A 756 -27.32 37.47 -11.48
N ASP A 757 -27.69 36.34 -12.04
CA ASP A 757 -29.06 35.85 -12.04
C ASP A 757 -29.45 35.25 -10.69
N VAL A 758 -28.47 34.68 -9.98
CA VAL A 758 -28.67 34.12 -8.65
C VAL A 758 -27.49 34.42 -7.74
N PHE A 759 -27.76 34.97 -6.57
CA PHE A 759 -26.83 34.97 -5.44
C PHE A 759 -27.22 33.88 -4.43
N ILE A 760 -26.22 33.15 -3.95
CA ILE A 760 -26.40 32.12 -2.92
C ILE A 760 -25.59 32.50 -1.70
N LEU A 761 -26.22 32.48 -0.53
CA LEU A 761 -25.60 32.67 0.77
C LEU A 761 -25.98 31.48 1.66
N ASN A 762 -25.10 30.50 1.72
CA ASN A 762 -25.40 29.22 2.34
C ASN A 762 -24.56 29.01 3.62
N ASP A 763 -25.21 29.06 4.80
CA ASP A 763 -24.60 28.88 6.12
C ASP A 763 -23.44 29.87 6.39
N MET A 764 -23.61 31.14 6.03
CA MET A 764 -22.54 32.12 6.14
C MET A 764 -22.93 33.46 6.82
N LEU A 765 -24.21 33.86 6.77
CA LEU A 765 -24.62 35.16 7.31
C LEU A 765 -24.36 35.28 8.82
N HIS A 766 -24.57 34.20 9.58
CA HIS A 766 -24.41 34.22 11.03
C HIS A 766 -22.95 34.48 11.51
N TYR A 767 -21.98 34.51 10.62
CA TYR A 767 -20.59 34.93 10.92
C TYR A 767 -20.39 36.45 10.84
N MET A 768 -21.40 37.22 10.44
CA MET A 768 -21.35 38.67 10.26
C MET A 768 -22.30 39.37 11.23
N SER A 769 -21.98 40.58 11.67
CA SER A 769 -22.91 41.43 12.42
C SER A 769 -24.16 41.72 11.62
N TYR A 770 -25.27 42.02 12.26
CA TYR A 770 -26.56 42.32 11.59
C TYR A 770 -26.45 43.49 10.59
N GLU A 771 -25.63 44.52 10.87
CA GLU A 771 -25.37 45.64 9.97
C GLU A 771 -24.63 45.16 8.69
N HIS A 772 -23.63 44.30 8.83
CA HIS A 772 -22.91 43.73 7.70
C HIS A 772 -23.79 42.77 6.87
N GLN A 773 -24.68 42.01 7.50
CA GLN A 773 -25.66 41.17 6.82
C GLN A 773 -26.58 42.02 5.93
N GLN A 774 -27.12 43.11 6.46
CA GLN A 774 -27.96 44.05 5.71
C GLN A 774 -27.20 44.67 4.55
N THR A 775 -26.00 45.17 4.79
CA THR A 775 -25.13 45.78 3.76
C THR A 775 -24.85 44.82 2.62
N LEU A 776 -24.53 43.53 2.96
CA LEU A 776 -24.26 42.51 1.94
C LEU A 776 -25.50 42.19 1.11
N LEU A 777 -26.66 42.05 1.74
CA LEU A 777 -27.90 41.72 1.06
C LEU A 777 -28.37 42.88 0.13
N LEU A 778 -28.22 44.14 0.55
CA LEU A 778 -28.45 45.32 -0.29
C LEU A 778 -27.49 45.34 -1.49
N LYS A 779 -26.21 45.01 -1.27
CA LYS A 779 -25.21 44.92 -2.34
C LYS A 779 -25.55 43.81 -3.36
N CYS A 780 -26.01 42.65 -2.90
CA CYS A 780 -26.50 41.58 -3.78
C CYS A 780 -27.74 42.00 -4.57
N ALA A 781 -28.73 42.64 -3.91
CA ALA A 781 -29.95 43.13 -4.56
C ALA A 781 -29.67 44.18 -5.67
N GLY A 782 -28.67 45.03 -5.42
CA GLY A 782 -28.22 46.03 -6.41
C GLY A 782 -27.50 45.46 -7.64
N ARG A 783 -26.95 44.24 -7.51
CA ARG A 783 -26.25 43.53 -8.59
C ARG A 783 -27.08 42.38 -9.19
N LEU A 784 -28.32 42.22 -8.78
CA LEU A 784 -29.20 41.21 -9.28
C LEU A 784 -29.84 41.64 -10.64
N ARG A 785 -29.75 40.73 -11.62
CA ARG A 785 -30.40 40.97 -12.93
C ARG A 785 -31.92 40.98 -12.82
N SER A 786 -32.62 41.41 -13.88
CA SER A 786 -34.09 41.35 -13.98
C SER A 786 -34.52 39.88 -13.81
N GLN A 787 -35.58 39.63 -13.02
CA GLN A 787 -36.05 38.31 -12.64
C GLN A 787 -35.05 37.43 -11.85
N GLY A 788 -33.96 37.98 -11.36
CA GLY A 788 -32.99 37.28 -10.53
C GLY A 788 -33.51 37.03 -9.12
N MET A 789 -32.78 36.18 -8.38
CA MET A 789 -33.12 35.83 -6.99
C MET A 789 -31.90 35.78 -6.07
N ILE A 790 -32.13 36.01 -4.77
CA ILE A 790 -31.16 35.75 -3.73
C ILE A 790 -31.65 34.55 -2.92
N ILE A 791 -30.85 33.52 -2.79
CA ILE A 791 -31.17 32.31 -1.98
C ILE A 791 -30.30 32.35 -0.74
N ILE A 792 -30.95 32.47 0.42
CA ILE A 792 -30.29 32.48 1.74
C ILE A 792 -30.68 31.20 2.47
N ARG A 793 -29.72 30.45 2.98
CA ARG A 793 -29.95 29.37 3.93
C ARG A 793 -29.16 29.67 5.18
N ASP A 794 -29.84 29.81 6.32
CA ASP A 794 -29.18 30.06 7.60
C ASP A 794 -30.00 29.55 8.77
N GLY A 795 -29.39 29.47 9.96
CA GLY A 795 -30.06 29.09 11.20
C GLY A 795 -31.03 30.14 11.67
N ASN A 796 -32.31 29.80 11.86
CA ASN A 796 -33.34 30.67 12.42
C ASN A 796 -33.29 30.60 13.96
N SER A 797 -32.97 31.71 14.60
CA SER A 797 -32.89 31.83 16.07
C SER A 797 -34.24 31.78 16.80
N ALA A 798 -35.35 32.02 16.11
CA ALA A 798 -36.69 31.97 16.70
C ALA A 798 -37.13 30.56 17.15
N ASN A 799 -36.47 29.48 16.66
CA ASN A 799 -36.82 28.11 17.01
C ASN A 799 -35.85 27.56 18.07
N ALA A 800 -36.08 27.88 19.35
CA ALA A 800 -35.16 27.63 20.46
C ALA A 800 -34.72 26.15 20.64
N SER A 801 -35.59 25.17 20.38
CA SER A 801 -35.26 23.76 20.60
C SER A 801 -34.29 23.19 19.52
N LYS A 802 -34.52 23.57 18.28
CA LYS A 802 -33.66 23.14 17.15
C LYS A 802 -32.39 24.01 17.05
N HIS A 803 -32.47 25.26 17.52
CA HIS A 803 -31.35 26.20 17.49
C HIS A 803 -30.18 25.75 18.38
N ARG A 804 -30.44 25.08 19.50
CA ARG A 804 -29.37 24.51 20.36
C ARG A 804 -28.48 23.55 19.62
N LEU A 805 -29.02 22.68 18.76
CA LEU A 805 -28.25 21.73 17.98
C LEU A 805 -27.44 22.43 16.87
N THR A 806 -28.04 23.40 16.20
CA THR A 806 -27.35 24.22 15.19
C THR A 806 -26.17 24.98 15.82
N ARG A 807 -26.40 25.63 16.97
CA ARG A 807 -25.34 26.35 17.69
C ARG A 807 -24.23 25.41 18.20
N PHE A 808 -24.57 24.21 18.64
CA PHE A 808 -23.61 23.21 19.06
C PHE A 808 -22.74 22.71 17.89
N THR A 809 -23.34 22.43 16.73
CA THR A 809 -22.60 22.03 15.53
C THR A 809 -21.69 23.13 15.01
N GLU A 810 -22.11 24.40 15.07
CA GLU A 810 -21.28 25.54 14.72
C GLU A 810 -20.15 25.78 15.72
N LEU A 811 -20.38 25.62 17.02
CA LEU A 811 -19.33 25.68 18.04
C LEU A 811 -18.27 24.58 17.87
N LEU A 812 -18.70 23.36 17.54
CA LEU A 812 -17.78 22.27 17.19
C LEU A 812 -16.95 22.62 15.95
N SER A 813 -17.59 23.12 14.91
CA SER A 813 -16.95 23.51 13.66
C SER A 813 -15.92 24.63 13.86
N THR A 814 -16.24 25.65 14.67
CA THR A 814 -15.39 26.83 14.85
C THR A 814 -14.31 26.64 15.92
N ARG A 815 -14.65 26.08 17.12
CA ARG A 815 -13.70 26.00 18.24
C ARG A 815 -12.89 24.71 18.33
N ILE A 816 -13.47 23.57 17.92
CA ILE A 816 -12.77 22.28 18.05
C ILE A 816 -12.06 21.93 16.75
N PHE A 817 -12.76 22.02 15.62
CA PHE A 817 -12.17 21.63 14.33
C PHE A 817 -11.53 22.79 13.57
N ASN A 818 -11.71 24.02 14.05
CA ASN A 818 -11.18 25.25 13.42
C ASN A 818 -11.46 25.32 11.90
N PHE A 819 -12.62 24.79 11.47
CA PHE A 819 -13.03 24.77 10.07
C PHE A 819 -13.43 26.15 9.55
N ASN A 820 -14.08 26.94 10.40
CA ASN A 820 -14.50 28.28 10.09
C ASN A 820 -13.77 29.25 11.01
N ARG A 821 -12.96 30.12 10.42
CA ARG A 821 -12.27 31.19 11.16
C ARG A 821 -13.28 32.27 11.45
N THR A 822 -13.67 32.46 12.70
CA THR A 822 -14.50 33.57 13.15
C THR A 822 -13.71 34.44 14.12
N THR A 823 -13.83 35.72 14.00
CA THR A 823 -13.23 36.73 14.90
C THR A 823 -14.18 37.19 16.00
N GLY A 824 -15.43 36.72 16.04
CA GLY A 824 -16.45 37.24 16.92
C GLY A 824 -17.57 36.27 17.30
N GLU A 825 -18.62 36.83 17.86
CA GLU A 825 -19.86 36.15 18.22
C GLU A 825 -20.65 35.72 16.98
N LEU A 826 -21.50 34.72 17.10
CA LEU A 826 -22.39 34.25 16.04
C LEU A 826 -23.71 35.05 16.08
N TYR A 827 -24.09 35.65 14.98
CA TYR A 827 -25.26 36.54 14.84
C TYR A 827 -26.34 35.88 13.98
N PHE A 828 -27.10 34.97 14.56
CA PHE A 828 -28.19 34.29 13.84
C PHE A 828 -29.37 35.22 13.63
N THR A 829 -29.86 35.32 12.40
CA THR A 829 -31.02 36.12 11.99
C THR A 829 -32.34 35.49 12.42
N THR A 830 -33.33 36.34 12.58
CA THR A 830 -34.74 35.94 12.69
C THR A 830 -35.44 36.08 11.33
N GLU A 831 -36.53 35.38 11.15
CA GLU A 831 -37.40 35.55 9.99
C GLU A 831 -37.83 37.01 9.80
N THR A 832 -38.19 37.69 10.89
CA THR A 832 -38.63 39.08 10.87
C THR A 832 -37.57 40.01 10.31
N GLN A 833 -36.32 39.86 10.78
CA GLN A 833 -35.19 40.65 10.28
C GLN A 833 -34.94 40.45 8.78
N LEU A 834 -34.98 39.20 8.30
CA LEU A 834 -34.79 38.93 6.88
C LEU A 834 -35.95 39.48 6.01
N ARG A 835 -37.20 39.48 6.53
CA ARG A 835 -38.32 40.10 5.84
C ARG A 835 -38.18 41.61 5.77
N GLU A 836 -37.74 42.27 6.86
CA GLU A 836 -37.47 43.72 6.85
C GLU A 836 -36.38 44.09 5.85
N ILE A 837 -35.27 43.30 5.79
CA ILE A 837 -34.22 43.55 4.81
C ILE A 837 -34.74 43.35 3.39
N ALA A 838 -35.56 42.31 3.14
CA ALA A 838 -36.12 42.09 1.80
C ALA A 838 -37.05 43.24 1.38
N VAL A 839 -37.86 43.78 2.27
CA VAL A 839 -38.68 45.00 1.98
C VAL A 839 -37.79 46.16 1.66
N THR A 840 -36.71 46.38 2.40
CA THR A 840 -35.71 47.44 2.12
C THR A 840 -35.06 47.24 0.75
N CYS A 841 -34.85 46.00 0.32
CA CYS A 841 -34.36 45.64 -1.01
C CYS A 841 -35.43 45.76 -2.12
N GLY A 842 -36.69 46.04 -1.78
CA GLY A 842 -37.81 46.03 -2.74
C GLY A 842 -38.10 44.63 -3.29
N MET A 843 -37.94 43.57 -2.48
CA MET A 843 -38.05 42.19 -2.89
C MET A 843 -39.13 41.44 -2.10
N ALA A 844 -39.80 40.48 -2.75
CA ALA A 844 -40.71 39.53 -2.10
C ALA A 844 -39.92 38.37 -1.51
N VAL A 845 -40.37 37.82 -0.36
CA VAL A 845 -39.70 36.69 0.32
C VAL A 845 -40.58 35.48 0.27
N GLU A 846 -40.05 34.38 -0.26
CA GLU A 846 -40.60 33.06 -0.13
C GLU A 846 -39.80 32.28 0.93
N ILE A 847 -40.46 31.55 1.82
CA ILE A 847 -39.80 30.82 2.91
C ILE A 847 -40.08 29.35 2.75
N ILE A 848 -39.02 28.56 2.75
CA ILE A 848 -39.10 27.10 2.68
C ILE A 848 -38.46 26.50 3.94
N PRO A 849 -39.27 25.89 4.85
CA PRO A 849 -38.73 25.16 5.99
C PRO A 849 -37.89 23.98 5.52
N ASN A 850 -36.63 23.92 5.99
CA ASN A 850 -35.66 23.02 5.33
C ASN A 850 -35.42 21.71 6.08
N ASP A 851 -35.36 21.67 7.40
CA ASP A 851 -34.87 20.49 8.09
C ASP A 851 -35.71 20.04 9.26
N LYS A 852 -35.82 18.72 9.45
CA LYS A 852 -36.48 18.14 10.64
C LYS A 852 -35.62 18.28 11.91
N TYR A 853 -34.31 18.41 11.78
CA TYR A 853 -33.37 18.31 12.92
C TYR A 853 -32.67 19.62 13.25
N THR A 854 -32.40 20.50 12.28
CA THR A 854 -31.73 21.80 12.49
C THR A 854 -32.72 22.98 12.33
N SER A 855 -32.34 24.14 12.82
CA SER A 855 -33.13 25.37 12.67
C SER A 855 -32.94 26.05 11.30
N ASN A 856 -32.18 25.41 10.37
CA ASN A 856 -31.88 26.03 9.08
C ASN A 856 -33.15 26.19 8.24
N THR A 857 -33.33 27.39 7.72
CA THR A 857 -34.46 27.79 6.89
C THR A 857 -33.93 28.38 5.60
N ILE A 858 -34.62 28.19 4.48
CA ILE A 858 -34.28 28.77 3.21
C ILE A 858 -35.24 29.94 2.94
N TYR A 859 -34.65 31.11 2.65
CA TYR A 859 -35.31 32.32 2.26
C TYR A 859 -34.95 32.65 0.81
N ILE A 860 -35.96 32.90 -0.02
CA ILE A 860 -35.77 33.23 -1.42
C ILE A 860 -36.31 34.65 -1.63
N PHE A 861 -35.42 35.61 -1.93
CA PHE A 861 -35.78 36.95 -2.27
C PHE A 861 -35.91 37.06 -3.80
N ARG A 862 -37.08 37.54 -4.28
CA ARG A 862 -37.35 37.72 -5.71
C ARG A 862 -37.75 39.18 -5.94
N LYS A 863 -37.24 39.81 -7.04
CA LYS A 863 -37.77 41.08 -7.51
C LYS A 863 -39.25 40.87 -7.91
N PRO A 864 -40.20 41.79 -7.52
CA PRO A 864 -41.53 41.72 -8.03
C PRO A 864 -41.48 41.88 -9.58
N ASN A 865 -42.43 41.17 -10.27
CA ASN A 865 -42.52 41.26 -11.73
C ASN A 865 -42.91 42.67 -12.17
#